data_b7b64ae0c5cf9e4f0ea1bd83a4d698d0
#
_entry.id   b7b64ae0c5cf9e4f0ea1bd83a4d698d0
#
_cell.length_a   1.000
_cell.length_b   1.000
_cell.length_c   1.000
_cell.angle_alpha   90.00
_cell.angle_beta   90.00
_cell.angle_gamma   90.00
#
_symmetry.space_group_name_H-M   'P 1'
#
loop_
_entity.id
_entity.type
_entity.pdbx_description
1 polymer ?
#
loop_
_entity_poly.entity_id
_entity_poly.type
_entity_poly.pdbx_seq_one_letter_code
_entity_poly.pdbx_strand_id
1 'polypeptide(L)'
;MNKTQHHRACHLCEAICGLTLEITHEPDAAPRITSIKGDPLDSFSRGHICPKAVALQDIQSDPDRLRAPHKRVGDSWQAISWEEAFELAAHKLWAVQQAHGQNAVAVYQGNPSVHNYGLMTHSNYFLGLLKTRNRFSATSVDQLPHHLTSYLMYGHGLLLPIPDIDNTEFMLILGGNPLASNGSIMTVPDVEKRLKAIQARGGKLVVVDPRRSETAAMADQHVFIRPGGDAALLCGLLNTLFAEGLTRQSALPVDGLDAVQAAIAPLSAEAMGPLCGVDAQVIRQLARDFAAADKAVCYGRMGVSTQAFGTLCHWLVQLINLVSGNLDRVGGALCTEPALDLVASTSGGHFNVWQSRVSGLPEYGGELPVAALAEEMLVEGEGQVRALVTVAGNPVLSTPNGRQLERALDGLEFMLSIDLYINETTRYADLILPSTSALENDHYDTTFNLFAVRNVSRFNRAILPKPEGALHDWEIFVGLAKAFAALSDKPLKPTLAPAQMIDIGLRQGRYGDASAFKLSLETLDQHPHGIDLGPLQPNLAARLKTANQRIQAAPQEILGDLQRFAGQSPLAADQLLLIGRRHVRSNNSWMHNYHRLVKGKPRHQLLMHPDDLAGRHLQDGQRVRVSSRVGEIEVEVQASSDMMPGVVSLPHGFGHARAGVRMEIAQGQPGASANDLTDERQLDAVSGNAALNGVPVQVVAA
;
A
#
# COMPACT_ATOMS: atom_id res chain seq x y z
N MET A 1 10.38 12.31 -39.49
CA MET A 1 9.98 11.92 -38.14
C MET A 1 8.48 12.04 -38.03
N ASN A 2 7.78 10.95 -37.80
CA ASN A 2 6.34 10.95 -37.54
C ASN A 2 6.12 10.96 -36.01
N LYS A 3 5.18 11.77 -35.51
CA LYS A 3 4.84 11.86 -34.09
C LYS A 3 3.40 11.41 -33.90
N THR A 4 3.18 10.55 -32.90
CA THR A 4 1.86 10.13 -32.49
C THR A 4 1.60 10.53 -31.04
N GLN A 5 0.36 10.86 -30.72
CA GLN A 5 -0.08 11.22 -29.39
C GLN A 5 -0.98 10.11 -28.84
N HIS A 6 -0.75 9.74 -27.59
CA HIS A 6 -1.48 8.70 -26.91
C HIS A 6 -1.95 9.18 -25.54
N HIS A 7 -3.09 8.65 -25.06
CA HIS A 7 -3.67 8.94 -23.76
C HIS A 7 -3.77 7.65 -22.96
N ARG A 8 -3.40 7.70 -21.66
CA ARG A 8 -3.56 6.56 -20.75
C ARG A 8 -3.49 6.97 -19.29
N ALA A 9 -3.97 6.09 -18.39
CA ALA A 9 -3.74 6.24 -16.98
C ALA A 9 -2.28 5.90 -16.61
N CYS A 10 -1.73 6.61 -15.62
CA CYS A 10 -0.49 6.24 -14.97
C CYS A 10 -0.75 5.06 -14.02
N HIS A 11 -0.01 3.98 -14.19
CA HIS A 11 -0.12 2.75 -13.37
C HIS A 11 0.93 2.68 -12.25
N LEU A 12 1.72 3.73 -12.02
CA LEU A 12 2.83 3.71 -11.05
C LEU A 12 2.39 3.84 -9.60
N CYS A 13 1.21 4.37 -9.35
CA CYS A 13 0.64 4.50 -8.01
C CYS A 13 -0.89 4.62 -8.07
N GLU A 14 -1.51 4.54 -6.93
CA GLU A 14 -2.96 4.57 -6.75
C GLU A 14 -3.69 5.84 -7.25
N ALA A 15 -2.97 6.91 -7.60
CA ALA A 15 -3.61 8.15 -8.12
C ALA A 15 -4.18 8.01 -9.53
N ILE A 16 -3.79 7.00 -10.30
CA ILE A 16 -4.28 6.69 -11.66
C ILE A 16 -4.44 7.92 -12.59
N CYS A 17 -3.50 8.88 -12.50
CA CYS A 17 -3.54 10.15 -13.24
C CYS A 17 -3.60 9.92 -14.75
N GLY A 18 -4.41 10.70 -15.48
CA GLY A 18 -4.42 10.73 -16.94
C GLY A 18 -3.13 11.36 -17.50
N LEU A 19 -2.54 10.68 -18.46
CA LEU A 19 -1.32 11.09 -19.15
C LEU A 19 -1.55 11.28 -20.65
N THR A 20 -0.88 12.28 -21.21
CA THR A 20 -0.68 12.46 -22.63
C THR A 20 0.78 12.16 -22.96
N LEU A 21 1.04 11.16 -23.81
CA LEU A 21 2.38 10.74 -24.23
C LEU A 21 2.58 11.05 -25.71
N GLU A 22 3.72 11.60 -26.07
CA GLU A 22 4.16 11.78 -27.45
C GLU A 22 5.22 10.73 -27.77
N ILE A 23 5.02 9.99 -28.86
CA ILE A 23 5.96 9.00 -29.38
C ILE A 23 6.47 9.47 -30.72
N THR A 24 7.79 9.47 -30.89
CA THR A 24 8.45 9.76 -32.16
C THR A 24 8.85 8.44 -32.83
N HIS A 25 8.47 8.30 -34.07
CA HIS A 25 8.82 7.19 -34.95
C HIS A 25 9.86 7.67 -35.96
N GLU A 26 11.03 7.05 -35.94
CA GLU A 26 12.11 7.26 -36.90
C GLU A 26 12.21 6.01 -37.78
N PRO A 27 12.56 6.16 -39.07
CA PRO A 27 12.88 5.02 -39.93
C PRO A 27 14.02 4.20 -39.26
N ASP A 28 13.88 2.89 -39.26
CA ASP A 28 14.89 1.94 -38.77
C ASP A 28 15.27 2.06 -37.26
N ALA A 29 14.48 2.78 -36.44
CA ALA A 29 14.69 2.88 -34.99
C ALA A 29 13.43 2.50 -34.22
N ALA A 30 13.63 1.97 -33.00
CA ALA A 30 12.51 1.68 -32.11
C ALA A 30 11.76 2.97 -31.72
N PRO A 31 10.42 2.91 -31.58
CA PRO A 31 9.63 4.06 -31.15
C PRO A 31 10.15 4.63 -29.82
N ARG A 32 10.30 5.95 -29.73
CA ARG A 32 10.83 6.63 -28.56
C ARG A 32 9.82 7.60 -27.95
N ILE A 33 9.61 7.51 -26.65
CA ILE A 33 8.79 8.46 -25.90
C ILE A 33 9.56 9.77 -25.77
N THR A 34 9.00 10.85 -26.30
CA THR A 34 9.65 12.17 -26.32
C THR A 34 9.02 13.17 -25.35
N SER A 35 7.77 12.93 -24.94
CA SER A 35 7.10 13.77 -23.94
C SER A 35 6.07 12.97 -23.15
N ILE A 36 5.98 13.25 -21.85
CA ILE A 36 4.91 12.78 -20.96
C ILE A 36 4.39 13.98 -20.19
N LYS A 37 3.10 14.25 -20.30
CA LYS A 37 2.40 15.36 -19.63
C LYS A 37 1.11 14.85 -18.97
N GLY A 38 0.56 15.61 -18.02
CA GLY A 38 -0.80 15.36 -17.53
C GLY A 38 -1.82 15.62 -18.62
N ASP A 39 -2.88 14.82 -18.64
CA ASP A 39 -3.98 14.95 -19.59
C ASP A 39 -5.01 15.99 -19.07
N PRO A 40 -5.13 17.18 -19.70
CA PRO A 40 -6.05 18.22 -19.22
C PRO A 40 -7.53 17.87 -19.46
N LEU A 41 -7.82 16.90 -20.32
CA LEU A 41 -9.17 16.43 -20.63
C LEU A 41 -9.62 15.28 -19.73
N ASP A 42 -8.71 14.71 -18.93
CA ASP A 42 -9.09 13.76 -17.90
C ASP A 42 -9.82 14.49 -16.76
N SER A 43 -11.11 14.23 -16.61
CA SER A 43 -11.97 14.84 -15.59
C SER A 43 -11.53 14.54 -14.16
N PHE A 44 -10.79 13.44 -13.96
CA PHE A 44 -10.36 12.97 -12.65
C PHE A 44 -9.06 13.63 -12.18
N SER A 45 -8.00 13.57 -12.99
CA SER A 45 -6.69 14.14 -12.65
C SER A 45 -6.49 15.60 -13.10
N ARG A 46 -7.33 16.13 -14.01
CA ARG A 46 -7.39 17.53 -14.39
C ARG A 46 -6.04 18.09 -14.84
N GLY A 47 -5.27 17.29 -15.59
CA GLY A 47 -3.93 17.65 -16.05
C GLY A 47 -2.83 17.51 -15.01
N HIS A 48 -3.11 16.99 -13.81
CA HIS A 48 -2.08 16.74 -12.80
C HIS A 48 -1.12 15.64 -13.23
N ILE A 49 0.17 15.84 -12.95
CA ILE A 49 1.24 14.86 -13.13
C ILE A 49 2.29 15.03 -12.04
N CYS A 50 2.80 13.93 -11.52
CA CYS A 50 3.92 13.93 -10.59
C CYS A 50 5.25 13.52 -11.28
N PRO A 51 6.41 13.76 -10.66
CA PRO A 51 7.71 13.40 -11.25
C PRO A 51 7.86 11.94 -11.63
N LYS A 52 7.20 11.02 -10.90
CA LYS A 52 7.27 9.56 -11.16
C LYS A 52 6.70 9.21 -12.54
N ALA A 53 5.59 9.80 -12.92
CA ALA A 53 4.95 9.49 -14.21
C ALA A 53 5.84 9.85 -15.41
N VAL A 54 6.65 10.91 -15.30
CA VAL A 54 7.61 11.26 -16.36
C VAL A 54 8.72 10.21 -16.49
N ALA A 55 9.04 9.48 -15.42
CA ALA A 55 10.04 8.41 -15.44
C ALA A 55 9.56 7.10 -16.12
N LEU A 56 8.30 7.01 -16.58
CA LEU A 56 7.85 5.87 -17.39
C LEU A 56 8.71 5.64 -18.62
N GLN A 57 9.24 6.71 -19.25
CA GLN A 57 10.18 6.60 -20.36
C GLN A 57 11.51 5.97 -19.95
N ASP A 58 11.97 6.25 -18.71
CA ASP A 58 13.23 5.71 -18.19
C ASP A 58 13.08 4.20 -17.88
N ILE A 59 11.93 3.78 -17.30
CA ILE A 59 11.60 2.35 -17.10
C ILE A 59 11.63 1.58 -18.42
N GLN A 60 11.07 2.16 -19.48
CA GLN A 60 11.00 1.52 -20.80
C GLN A 60 12.39 1.26 -21.38
N SER A 61 13.31 2.21 -21.23
CA SER A 61 14.64 2.19 -21.83
C SER A 61 15.74 1.69 -20.88
N ASP A 62 15.42 1.34 -19.62
CA ASP A 62 16.41 0.93 -18.62
C ASP A 62 17.22 -0.29 -19.10
N PRO A 63 18.55 -0.20 -19.19
CA PRO A 63 19.41 -1.31 -19.58
C PRO A 63 19.48 -2.42 -18.54
N ASP A 64 19.24 -2.11 -17.26
CA ASP A 64 19.27 -3.10 -16.16
C ASP A 64 18.02 -3.99 -16.15
N ARG A 65 16.96 -3.59 -16.90
CA ARG A 65 15.73 -4.38 -16.98
C ARG A 65 15.96 -5.67 -17.77
N LEU A 66 15.64 -6.80 -17.16
CA LEU A 66 15.63 -8.10 -17.82
C LEU A 66 14.54 -8.16 -18.91
N ARG A 67 14.82 -8.88 -20.00
CA ARG A 67 13.91 -8.98 -21.17
C ARG A 67 13.64 -10.42 -21.61
N ALA A 68 14.30 -11.39 -20.98
CA ALA A 68 14.14 -12.82 -21.19
C ALA A 68 14.27 -13.54 -19.85
N PRO A 69 13.77 -14.79 -19.69
CA PRO A 69 13.99 -15.61 -18.50
C PRO A 69 15.47 -15.77 -18.21
N HIS A 70 15.85 -15.64 -16.92
CA HIS A 70 17.23 -15.81 -16.46
C HIS A 70 17.30 -16.85 -15.36
N LYS A 71 18.14 -17.85 -15.58
CA LYS A 71 18.48 -18.91 -14.60
C LYS A 71 19.81 -18.58 -13.93
N ARG A 72 19.90 -18.77 -12.63
CA ARG A 72 21.15 -18.62 -11.89
C ARG A 72 22.03 -19.85 -12.10
N VAL A 73 23.31 -19.63 -12.41
CA VAL A 73 24.33 -20.67 -12.55
C VAL A 73 25.57 -20.23 -11.74
N GLY A 74 25.70 -20.76 -10.53
CA GLY A 74 26.67 -20.25 -9.57
C GLY A 74 26.38 -18.77 -9.25
N ASP A 75 27.39 -17.90 -9.44
CA ASP A 75 27.28 -16.44 -9.21
C ASP A 75 26.87 -15.67 -10.47
N SER A 76 26.52 -16.37 -11.55
CA SER A 76 26.15 -15.77 -12.84
C SER A 76 24.70 -16.03 -13.22
N TRP A 77 24.23 -15.25 -14.21
CA TRP A 77 22.89 -15.37 -14.76
C TRP A 77 22.97 -15.74 -16.25
N GLN A 78 22.21 -16.73 -16.65
CA GLN A 78 22.11 -17.21 -18.02
C GLN A 78 20.69 -17.03 -18.55
N ALA A 79 20.56 -16.38 -19.69
CA ALA A 79 19.29 -16.32 -20.40
C ALA A 79 18.91 -17.71 -20.94
N ILE A 80 17.64 -18.10 -20.76
CA ILE A 80 17.08 -19.36 -21.22
C ILE A 80 15.76 -19.12 -21.98
N SER A 81 15.24 -20.17 -22.65
CA SER A 81 13.93 -20.09 -23.29
C SER A 81 12.78 -20.06 -22.27
N TRP A 82 11.61 -19.59 -22.69
CA TRP A 82 10.39 -19.66 -21.88
C TRP A 82 9.96 -21.08 -21.59
N GLU A 83 10.13 -21.99 -22.54
CA GLU A 83 9.80 -23.41 -22.38
C GLU A 83 10.66 -24.05 -21.29
N GLU A 84 12.00 -23.91 -21.38
CA GLU A 84 12.93 -24.38 -20.34
C GLU A 84 12.60 -23.76 -18.97
N ALA A 85 12.25 -22.46 -18.94
CA ALA A 85 11.95 -21.76 -17.72
C ALA A 85 10.67 -22.27 -17.03
N PHE A 86 9.60 -22.52 -17.81
CA PHE A 86 8.34 -23.07 -17.27
C PHE A 86 8.50 -24.50 -16.77
N GLU A 87 9.21 -25.34 -17.52
CA GLU A 87 9.51 -26.72 -17.12
C GLU A 87 10.34 -26.74 -15.83
N LEU A 88 11.42 -25.95 -15.78
CA LEU A 88 12.27 -25.86 -14.59
C LEU A 88 11.47 -25.42 -13.35
N ALA A 89 10.68 -24.36 -13.46
CA ALA A 89 9.87 -23.85 -12.35
C ALA A 89 8.85 -24.90 -11.88
N ALA A 90 8.13 -25.52 -12.81
CA ALA A 90 7.12 -26.53 -12.49
C ALA A 90 7.73 -27.74 -11.78
N HIS A 91 8.80 -28.30 -12.33
CA HIS A 91 9.47 -29.48 -11.75
C HIS A 91 10.06 -29.19 -10.36
N LYS A 92 10.72 -28.05 -10.18
CA LYS A 92 11.31 -27.68 -8.88
C LYS A 92 10.25 -27.47 -7.80
N LEU A 93 9.21 -26.69 -8.08
CA LEU A 93 8.11 -26.45 -7.13
C LEU A 93 7.35 -27.75 -6.81
N TRP A 94 7.09 -28.57 -7.83
CA TRP A 94 6.46 -29.87 -7.65
C TRP A 94 7.29 -30.80 -6.77
N ALA A 95 8.61 -30.90 -7.01
CA ALA A 95 9.52 -31.74 -6.23
C ALA A 95 9.54 -31.35 -4.75
N VAL A 96 9.60 -30.02 -4.45
CA VAL A 96 9.52 -29.53 -3.07
C VAL A 96 8.20 -29.92 -2.42
N GLN A 97 7.06 -29.78 -3.12
CA GLN A 97 5.76 -30.17 -2.58
C GLN A 97 5.63 -31.68 -2.36
N GLN A 98 6.21 -32.51 -3.25
CA GLN A 98 6.20 -33.96 -3.08
C GLN A 98 7.06 -34.42 -1.88
N ALA A 99 8.18 -33.72 -1.65
CA ALA A 99 9.09 -34.07 -0.55
C ALA A 99 8.61 -33.56 0.81
N HIS A 100 8.01 -32.33 0.86
CA HIS A 100 7.78 -31.60 2.11
C HIS A 100 6.32 -31.17 2.32
N GLY A 101 5.43 -31.50 1.39
CA GLY A 101 4.01 -31.09 1.44
C GLY A 101 3.72 -29.74 0.80
N GLN A 102 2.43 -29.45 0.59
CA GLN A 102 1.97 -28.26 -0.16
C GLN A 102 2.41 -26.96 0.48
N ASN A 103 2.44 -26.90 1.81
CA ASN A 103 2.80 -25.69 2.56
C ASN A 103 4.31 -25.39 2.57
N ALA A 104 5.15 -26.31 2.05
CA ALA A 104 6.58 -26.04 1.89
C ALA A 104 6.91 -25.05 0.77
N VAL A 105 5.93 -24.68 -0.05
CA VAL A 105 6.03 -23.59 -1.02
C VAL A 105 5.30 -22.37 -0.51
N ALA A 106 5.99 -21.24 -0.39
CA ALA A 106 5.37 -19.96 -0.06
C ALA A 106 5.21 -19.07 -1.31
N VAL A 107 4.31 -18.09 -1.21
CA VAL A 107 4.08 -17.07 -2.23
C VAL A 107 4.15 -15.69 -1.58
N TYR A 108 4.87 -14.73 -2.20
CA TYR A 108 4.84 -13.32 -1.84
C TYR A 108 4.43 -12.46 -3.03
N GLN A 109 3.40 -11.64 -2.87
CA GLN A 109 2.95 -10.69 -3.89
C GLN A 109 3.25 -9.25 -3.45
N GLY A 110 4.05 -8.55 -4.25
CA GLY A 110 4.40 -7.15 -4.01
C GLY A 110 3.30 -6.17 -4.47
N ASN A 111 3.40 -4.92 -4.01
CA ASN A 111 2.45 -3.87 -4.35
C ASN A 111 2.24 -3.64 -5.86
N PRO A 112 3.25 -3.74 -6.77
CA PRO A 112 2.99 -3.59 -8.21
C PRO A 112 1.96 -4.55 -8.78
N SER A 113 1.67 -5.68 -8.14
CA SER A 113 0.67 -6.65 -8.58
C SER A 113 -0.74 -6.03 -8.71
N VAL A 114 -1.12 -5.11 -7.81
CA VAL A 114 -2.44 -4.46 -7.83
C VAL A 114 -2.55 -3.34 -8.88
N HIS A 115 -1.43 -2.95 -9.49
CA HIS A 115 -1.37 -1.96 -10.59
C HIS A 115 -1.33 -2.61 -11.98
N ASN A 116 -1.45 -3.93 -12.07
CA ASN A 116 -1.40 -4.68 -13.33
C ASN A 116 -2.64 -5.58 -13.44
N TYR A 117 -3.51 -5.26 -14.40
CA TYR A 117 -4.77 -6.00 -14.55
C TYR A 117 -4.55 -7.46 -14.98
N GLY A 118 -3.45 -7.76 -15.68
CA GLY A 118 -3.08 -9.13 -16.04
C GLY A 118 -2.72 -9.96 -14.81
N LEU A 119 -1.96 -9.37 -13.86
CA LEU A 119 -1.67 -10.00 -12.56
C LEU A 119 -2.95 -10.18 -11.73
N MET A 120 -3.80 -9.14 -11.64
CA MET A 120 -5.04 -9.21 -10.88
C MET A 120 -6.02 -10.29 -11.39
N THR A 121 -6.06 -10.52 -12.69
CA THR A 121 -6.95 -11.52 -13.30
C THR A 121 -6.37 -12.93 -13.34
N HIS A 122 -5.02 -13.08 -13.45
CA HIS A 122 -4.40 -14.37 -13.78
C HIS A 122 -3.39 -14.90 -12.76
N SER A 123 -2.90 -14.11 -11.79
CA SER A 123 -1.93 -14.63 -10.83
C SER A 123 -2.46 -15.89 -10.11
N ASN A 124 -3.72 -15.87 -9.69
CA ASN A 124 -4.32 -17.00 -8.99
C ASN A 124 -4.56 -18.24 -9.89
N TYR A 125 -4.49 -18.09 -11.22
CA TYR A 125 -4.61 -19.19 -12.16
C TYR A 125 -3.46 -20.21 -11.98
N PHE A 126 -2.27 -19.73 -11.66
CA PHE A 126 -1.12 -20.59 -11.28
C PHE A 126 -1.00 -20.73 -9.76
N LEU A 127 -1.00 -19.61 -9.01
CA LEU A 127 -0.76 -19.62 -7.57
C LEU A 127 -1.79 -20.46 -6.81
N GLY A 128 -3.02 -20.52 -7.33
CA GLY A 128 -4.08 -21.38 -6.80
C GLY A 128 -3.80 -22.89 -6.96
N LEU A 129 -3.01 -23.31 -7.95
CA LEU A 129 -2.62 -24.71 -8.14
C LEU A 129 -1.64 -25.18 -7.07
N LEU A 130 -0.85 -24.28 -6.48
CA LEU A 130 0.10 -24.59 -5.41
C LEU A 130 -0.60 -25.04 -4.13
N LYS A 131 -1.88 -24.64 -3.91
CA LYS A 131 -2.71 -25.00 -2.75
C LYS A 131 -2.04 -24.77 -1.39
N THR A 132 -1.07 -23.87 -1.33
CA THR A 132 -0.38 -23.50 -0.10
C THR A 132 -1.22 -22.53 0.74
N ARG A 133 -1.10 -22.65 2.07
CA ARG A 133 -1.57 -21.67 3.06
C ARG A 133 -0.54 -20.57 3.32
N ASN A 134 0.72 -20.76 2.93
CA ASN A 134 1.82 -19.81 3.09
C ASN A 134 1.79 -18.77 1.96
N ARG A 135 0.76 -17.92 2.00
CA ARG A 135 0.60 -16.79 1.07
C ARG A 135 0.78 -15.50 1.82
N PHE A 136 1.58 -14.61 1.29
CA PHE A 136 1.96 -13.34 1.88
C PHE A 136 1.88 -12.24 0.82
N SER A 137 1.66 -11.03 1.26
CA SER A 137 1.70 -9.86 0.37
C SER A 137 2.16 -8.60 1.09
N ALA A 138 2.32 -7.52 0.31
CA ALA A 138 2.60 -6.20 0.85
C ALA A 138 1.45 -5.61 1.68
N THR A 139 0.26 -6.21 1.70
CA THR A 139 -0.91 -5.74 2.44
C THR A 139 -0.62 -5.63 3.94
N SER A 140 0.11 -6.61 4.51
CA SER A 140 0.42 -6.67 5.95
C SER A 140 1.65 -5.85 6.39
N VAL A 141 2.17 -4.99 5.53
CA VAL A 141 3.11 -3.89 5.86
C VAL A 141 2.54 -2.53 5.44
N ASP A 142 1.23 -2.46 5.18
CA ASP A 142 0.55 -1.26 4.68
C ASP A 142 -0.85 -1.12 5.30
N GLN A 143 -1.90 -1.58 4.60
CA GLN A 143 -3.31 -1.26 4.89
C GLN A 143 -4.12 -2.42 5.49
N LEU A 144 -3.53 -3.53 5.85
CA LEU A 144 -4.26 -4.66 6.41
C LEU A 144 -5.19 -4.27 7.58
N PRO A 145 -4.79 -3.42 8.54
CA PRO A 145 -5.67 -2.94 9.61
C PRO A 145 -6.95 -2.28 9.10
N HIS A 146 -6.87 -1.51 8.02
CA HIS A 146 -8.01 -0.84 7.41
C HIS A 146 -8.97 -1.86 6.73
N HIS A 147 -8.41 -2.82 5.99
CA HIS A 147 -9.19 -3.90 5.37
C HIS A 147 -9.89 -4.78 6.40
N LEU A 148 -9.17 -5.18 7.45
CA LEU A 148 -9.72 -6.01 8.52
C LEU A 148 -10.84 -5.27 9.29
N THR A 149 -10.62 -3.99 9.62
CA THR A 149 -11.66 -3.15 10.24
C THR A 149 -12.93 -3.11 9.38
N SER A 150 -12.78 -2.88 8.08
CA SER A 150 -13.94 -2.85 7.17
C SER A 150 -14.63 -4.21 7.05
N TYR A 151 -13.88 -5.30 7.03
CA TYR A 151 -14.44 -6.64 7.07
C TYR A 151 -15.26 -6.87 8.35
N LEU A 152 -14.71 -6.55 9.51
CA LEU A 152 -15.36 -6.74 10.81
C LEU A 152 -16.59 -5.84 10.98
N MET A 153 -16.56 -4.61 10.48
CA MET A 153 -17.67 -3.64 10.62
C MET A 153 -18.71 -3.77 9.51
N TYR A 154 -18.30 -4.00 8.26
CA TYR A 154 -19.17 -3.91 7.08
C TYR A 154 -19.33 -5.23 6.34
N GLY A 155 -18.57 -6.27 6.71
CA GLY A 155 -18.61 -7.61 6.12
C GLY A 155 -17.78 -7.79 4.85
N HIS A 156 -17.01 -6.78 4.43
CA HIS A 156 -16.13 -6.91 3.24
C HIS A 156 -14.90 -5.99 3.37
N GLY A 157 -13.69 -6.54 3.23
CA GLY A 157 -12.45 -5.80 3.41
C GLY A 157 -12.18 -4.69 2.38
N LEU A 158 -12.84 -4.73 1.22
CA LEU A 158 -12.74 -3.67 0.21
C LEU A 158 -13.85 -2.62 0.29
N LEU A 159 -14.79 -2.75 1.21
CA LEU A 159 -15.83 -1.75 1.43
C LEU A 159 -15.31 -0.65 2.35
N LEU A 160 -14.41 0.17 1.80
CA LEU A 160 -13.69 1.23 2.51
C LEU A 160 -14.35 2.59 2.24
N PRO A 161 -15.00 3.22 3.24
CA PRO A 161 -15.41 4.61 3.11
C PRO A 161 -14.19 5.53 3.00
N ILE A 162 -14.19 6.41 2.02
CA ILE A 162 -13.11 7.37 1.73
C ILE A 162 -13.61 8.82 1.86
N PRO A 163 -12.73 9.78 2.13
CA PRO A 163 -13.10 11.19 2.21
C PRO A 163 -13.74 11.73 0.92
N ASP A 164 -14.90 12.37 1.04
CA ASP A 164 -15.45 13.20 -0.04
C ASP A 164 -14.79 14.57 -0.02
N ILE A 165 -13.51 14.60 -0.42
CA ILE A 165 -12.62 15.76 -0.33
C ILE A 165 -13.13 16.98 -1.12
N ASP A 166 -13.89 16.75 -2.18
CA ASP A 166 -14.41 17.82 -3.03
C ASP A 166 -15.57 18.58 -2.36
N ASN A 167 -16.19 18.02 -1.30
CA ASN A 167 -17.35 18.61 -0.61
C ASN A 167 -17.14 18.82 0.90
N THR A 168 -16.09 18.25 1.52
CA THR A 168 -15.86 18.36 2.97
C THR A 168 -15.48 19.79 3.36
N GLU A 169 -15.85 20.20 4.58
CA GLU A 169 -15.54 21.52 5.18
C GLU A 169 -14.54 21.39 6.35
N PHE A 170 -14.40 20.21 6.92
CA PHE A 170 -13.40 19.94 7.94
C PHE A 170 -12.74 18.59 7.64
N MET A 171 -11.44 18.58 7.40
CA MET A 171 -10.69 17.35 7.16
C MET A 171 -9.62 17.16 8.21
N LEU A 172 -9.76 16.09 9.02
CA LEU A 172 -8.76 15.64 10.00
C LEU A 172 -7.96 14.50 9.40
N ILE A 173 -6.67 14.71 9.16
CA ILE A 173 -5.75 13.72 8.60
C ILE A 173 -4.79 13.24 9.69
N LEU A 174 -4.73 11.93 9.95
CA LEU A 174 -3.81 11.30 10.89
C LEU A 174 -2.80 10.41 10.15
N GLY A 175 -1.51 10.61 10.38
CA GLY A 175 -0.44 9.79 9.83
C GLY A 175 -0.45 9.69 8.30
N GLY A 176 -0.93 10.72 7.62
CA GLY A 176 -1.06 10.79 6.17
C GLY A 176 -0.36 12.02 5.57
N ASN A 177 0.32 11.81 4.43
CA ASN A 177 0.96 12.90 3.68
C ASN A 177 0.53 12.85 2.19
N PRO A 178 -0.74 13.23 1.88
CA PRO A 178 -1.27 13.16 0.52
C PRO A 178 -0.44 13.92 -0.52
N LEU A 179 0.25 15.01 -0.16
CA LEU A 179 1.13 15.74 -1.09
C LEU A 179 2.33 14.90 -1.58
N ALA A 180 2.79 13.92 -0.78
CA ALA A 180 3.84 12.99 -1.21
C ALA A 180 3.28 11.73 -1.89
N SER A 181 2.10 11.23 -1.44
CA SER A 181 1.53 9.95 -1.87
C SER A 181 0.44 10.06 -2.95
N ASN A 182 -0.14 11.23 -3.18
CA ASN A 182 -1.36 11.45 -3.98
C ASN A 182 -2.59 10.71 -3.41
N GLY A 183 -2.72 10.71 -2.10
CA GLY A 183 -3.83 10.13 -1.36
C GLY A 183 -3.42 8.97 -0.50
N SER A 184 -3.27 7.80 -1.05
CA SER A 184 -3.10 6.51 -0.37
C SER A 184 -4.44 5.96 0.17
N ILE A 185 -4.94 4.90 -0.44
CA ILE A 185 -6.33 4.39 -0.34
C ILE A 185 -7.38 5.44 -0.78
N MET A 186 -7.30 6.66 -0.37
CA MET A 186 -8.05 7.75 -1.02
C MET A 186 -7.39 8.07 -2.36
N THR A 187 -7.82 7.43 -3.44
CA THR A 187 -7.31 7.68 -4.80
C THR A 187 -7.69 9.09 -5.23
N VAL A 188 -6.72 10.02 -5.18
CA VAL A 188 -6.97 11.46 -5.28
C VAL A 188 -5.87 12.18 -6.05
N PRO A 189 -5.86 12.12 -7.38
CA PRO A 189 -4.96 12.96 -8.18
C PRO A 189 -5.28 14.45 -7.95
N ASP A 190 -4.29 15.32 -8.22
CA ASP A 190 -4.43 16.77 -8.02
C ASP A 190 -4.80 17.16 -6.57
N VAL A 191 -4.30 16.37 -5.62
CA VAL A 191 -4.68 16.49 -4.20
C VAL A 191 -4.37 17.86 -3.61
N GLU A 192 -3.29 18.51 -4.02
CA GLU A 192 -2.92 19.85 -3.53
C GLU A 192 -4.03 20.87 -3.82
N LYS A 193 -4.56 20.90 -5.04
CA LYS A 193 -5.65 21.82 -5.39
C LYS A 193 -6.94 21.47 -4.67
N ARG A 194 -7.22 20.18 -4.45
CA ARG A 194 -8.41 19.74 -3.71
C ARG A 194 -8.34 20.14 -2.23
N LEU A 195 -7.17 20.00 -1.59
CA LEU A 195 -6.96 20.45 -0.21
C LEU A 195 -7.07 21.97 -0.10
N LYS A 196 -6.46 22.74 -1.02
CA LYS A 196 -6.63 24.20 -1.09
C LYS A 196 -8.07 24.62 -1.32
N ALA A 197 -8.85 23.82 -2.06
CA ALA A 197 -10.27 24.11 -2.27
C ALA A 197 -11.10 23.95 -0.99
N ILE A 198 -10.71 23.08 -0.04
CA ILE A 198 -11.35 23.03 1.30
C ILE A 198 -11.18 24.39 2.00
N GLN A 199 -9.96 24.89 2.04
CA GLN A 199 -9.65 26.20 2.66
C GLN A 199 -10.34 27.36 1.93
N ALA A 200 -10.35 27.34 0.60
CA ALA A 200 -10.97 28.40 -0.21
C ALA A 200 -12.49 28.53 -0.02
N ARG A 201 -13.19 27.44 0.34
CA ARG A 201 -14.62 27.49 0.69
C ARG A 201 -14.90 27.73 2.17
N GLY A 202 -13.86 28.15 2.94
CA GLY A 202 -13.97 28.45 4.36
C GLY A 202 -13.83 27.26 5.30
N GLY A 203 -13.47 26.10 4.77
CA GLY A 203 -13.22 24.89 5.55
C GLY A 203 -11.86 24.88 6.24
N LYS A 204 -11.63 23.89 7.11
CA LYS A 204 -10.41 23.71 7.90
C LYS A 204 -9.72 22.39 7.60
N LEU A 205 -8.41 22.43 7.37
CA LEU A 205 -7.55 21.26 7.24
C LEU A 205 -6.69 21.12 8.50
N VAL A 206 -6.81 19.99 9.18
CA VAL A 206 -6.01 19.64 10.37
C VAL A 206 -5.18 18.40 10.08
N VAL A 207 -3.88 18.43 10.37
CA VAL A 207 -2.98 17.30 10.20
C VAL A 207 -2.36 16.93 11.54
N VAL A 208 -2.44 15.67 11.90
CA VAL A 208 -1.80 15.07 13.07
C VAL A 208 -0.66 14.17 12.58
N ASP A 209 0.59 14.54 12.88
CA ASP A 209 1.78 13.83 12.40
C ASP A 209 2.98 14.15 13.31
N PRO A 210 3.86 13.21 13.65
CA PRO A 210 5.08 13.48 14.41
C PRO A 210 6.12 14.32 13.65
N ARG A 211 5.90 14.56 12.38
CA ARG A 211 6.68 15.43 11.51
C ARG A 211 5.78 16.48 10.86
N ARG A 212 6.22 17.73 10.80
CA ARG A 212 5.58 18.75 9.97
C ARG A 212 5.84 18.40 8.49
N SER A 213 5.05 17.45 8.00
CA SER A 213 5.11 16.96 6.61
C SER A 213 4.68 18.04 5.61
N GLU A 214 4.86 17.79 4.32
CA GLU A 214 4.46 18.71 3.24
C GLU A 214 2.96 19.06 3.34
N THR A 215 2.12 18.09 3.70
CA THR A 215 0.68 18.32 3.92
C THR A 215 0.43 19.08 5.22
N ALA A 216 1.16 18.77 6.29
CA ALA A 216 1.07 19.49 7.56
C ALA A 216 1.50 20.97 7.41
N ALA A 217 2.49 21.25 6.56
CA ALA A 217 2.98 22.60 6.30
C ALA A 217 1.95 23.49 5.58
N MET A 218 1.00 22.90 4.83
CA MET A 218 -0.08 23.67 4.18
C MET A 218 -1.39 23.66 4.98
N ALA A 219 -1.50 22.86 6.03
CA ALA A 219 -2.69 22.76 6.85
C ALA A 219 -2.93 24.02 7.68
N ASP A 220 -4.20 24.27 8.04
CA ASP A 220 -4.59 25.36 8.94
C ASP A 220 -4.12 25.10 10.37
N GLN A 221 -3.99 23.81 10.73
CA GLN A 221 -3.48 23.39 12.03
C GLN A 221 -2.67 22.09 11.88
N HIS A 222 -1.45 22.08 12.44
CA HIS A 222 -0.64 20.89 12.64
C HIS A 222 -0.57 20.56 14.12
N VAL A 223 -0.78 19.30 14.47
CA VAL A 223 -0.65 18.77 15.83
C VAL A 223 0.42 17.71 15.83
N PHE A 224 1.50 17.97 16.58
CA PHE A 224 2.50 16.93 16.85
C PHE A 224 1.91 15.82 17.72
N ILE A 225 2.22 14.58 17.39
CA ILE A 225 1.80 13.41 18.14
C ILE A 225 2.98 12.47 18.33
N ARG A 226 3.07 11.83 19.50
CA ARG A 226 4.06 10.79 19.71
C ARG A 226 3.75 9.59 18.81
N PRO A 227 4.73 9.01 18.06
CA PRO A 227 4.51 7.79 17.28
C PRO A 227 3.90 6.67 18.12
N GLY A 228 2.81 6.06 17.64
CA GLY A 228 2.02 5.08 18.36
C GLY A 228 0.95 5.66 19.30
N GLY A 229 0.85 6.99 19.40
CA GLY A 229 -0.14 7.67 20.23
C GLY A 229 -1.51 7.91 19.59
N ASP A 230 -1.67 7.51 18.32
CA ASP A 230 -2.89 7.82 17.54
C ASP A 230 -4.14 7.17 18.15
N ALA A 231 -4.06 5.95 18.66
CA ALA A 231 -5.17 5.30 19.36
C ALA A 231 -5.62 6.10 20.58
N ALA A 232 -4.68 6.66 21.37
CA ALA A 232 -5.00 7.50 22.51
C ALA A 232 -5.71 8.80 22.10
N LEU A 233 -5.17 9.50 21.10
CA LEU A 233 -5.79 10.71 20.57
C LEU A 233 -7.22 10.44 20.10
N LEU A 234 -7.42 9.38 19.31
CA LEU A 234 -8.73 9.01 18.77
C LEU A 234 -9.71 8.57 19.85
N CYS A 235 -9.27 7.82 20.89
CA CYS A 235 -10.09 7.49 22.05
C CYS A 235 -10.53 8.74 22.81
N GLY A 236 -9.61 9.66 23.12
CA GLY A 236 -9.93 10.93 23.79
C GLY A 236 -10.88 11.80 22.99
N LEU A 237 -10.72 11.85 21.67
CA LEU A 237 -11.61 12.56 20.75
C LEU A 237 -13.02 11.91 20.75
N LEU A 238 -13.12 10.60 20.59
CA LEU A 238 -14.39 9.88 20.60
C LEU A 238 -15.09 9.97 21.96
N ASN A 239 -14.34 9.86 23.07
CA ASN A 239 -14.86 10.08 24.42
C ASN A 239 -15.47 11.48 24.54
N THR A 240 -14.79 12.51 24.08
CA THR A 240 -15.29 13.90 24.12
C THR A 240 -16.58 14.05 23.32
N LEU A 241 -16.70 13.43 22.16
CA LEU A 241 -17.94 13.45 21.36
C LEU A 241 -19.12 12.87 22.15
N PHE A 242 -18.92 11.75 22.87
CA PHE A 242 -19.96 11.14 23.71
C PHE A 242 -20.24 11.98 24.98
N ALA A 243 -19.20 12.32 25.72
CA ALA A 243 -19.34 12.97 27.02
C ALA A 243 -19.97 14.37 26.95
N GLU A 244 -19.72 15.10 25.87
CA GLU A 244 -20.28 16.44 25.64
C GLU A 244 -21.57 16.44 24.81
N GLY A 245 -22.07 15.26 24.43
CA GLY A 245 -23.32 15.14 23.63
C GLY A 245 -23.18 15.69 22.21
N LEU A 246 -21.98 15.63 21.63
CA LEU A 246 -21.66 16.18 20.30
C LEU A 246 -21.94 15.16 19.17
N THR A 247 -22.58 14.06 19.48
CA THR A 247 -22.96 13.03 18.51
C THR A 247 -24.18 13.44 17.71
N ARG A 248 -24.26 12.94 16.46
CA ARG A 248 -25.43 13.11 15.58
C ARG A 248 -26.05 11.77 15.28
N GLN A 249 -27.39 11.72 15.24
CA GLN A 249 -28.09 10.50 14.87
C GLN A 249 -27.80 10.15 13.41
N SER A 250 -27.37 8.91 13.16
CA SER A 250 -27.19 8.36 11.82
C SER A 250 -28.44 7.58 11.40
N ALA A 251 -28.79 7.64 10.11
CA ALA A 251 -29.85 6.81 9.52
C ALA A 251 -29.35 5.39 9.18
N LEU A 252 -28.05 5.12 9.32
CA LEU A 252 -27.46 3.83 9.03
C LEU A 252 -27.90 2.77 10.06
N PRO A 253 -28.13 1.52 9.64
CA PRO A 253 -28.43 0.42 10.54
C PRO A 253 -27.16 0.01 11.31
N VAL A 254 -27.09 0.24 12.60
CA VAL A 254 -25.92 0.01 13.44
C VAL A 254 -26.28 -0.85 14.65
N ASP A 255 -25.38 -1.78 15.00
CA ASP A 255 -25.43 -2.57 16.23
C ASP A 255 -24.21 -2.28 17.09
N GLY A 256 -24.35 -2.32 18.42
CA GLY A 256 -23.24 -2.29 19.37
C GLY A 256 -22.75 -0.90 19.78
N LEU A 257 -23.41 0.21 19.43
CA LEU A 257 -22.98 1.56 19.84
C LEU A 257 -22.96 1.76 21.36
N ASP A 258 -23.91 1.16 22.10
CA ASP A 258 -23.92 1.25 23.57
C ASP A 258 -22.68 0.60 24.18
N ALA A 259 -22.25 -0.54 23.61
CA ALA A 259 -21.02 -1.22 24.04
C ALA A 259 -19.78 -0.36 23.74
N VAL A 260 -19.73 0.30 22.57
CA VAL A 260 -18.68 1.27 22.23
C VAL A 260 -18.63 2.41 23.23
N GLN A 261 -19.77 3.05 23.51
CA GLN A 261 -19.86 4.17 24.45
C GLN A 261 -19.41 3.76 25.84
N ALA A 262 -19.80 2.60 26.34
CA ALA A 262 -19.37 2.06 27.62
C ALA A 262 -17.85 1.79 27.65
N ALA A 263 -17.30 1.21 26.59
CA ALA A 263 -15.86 0.90 26.52
C ALA A 263 -14.98 2.16 26.41
N ILE A 264 -15.47 3.21 25.77
CA ILE A 264 -14.75 4.49 25.58
C ILE A 264 -14.92 5.43 26.79
N ALA A 265 -15.94 5.25 27.63
CA ALA A 265 -16.24 6.15 28.76
C ALA A 265 -15.03 6.44 29.71
N PRO A 266 -14.15 5.49 30.08
CA PRO A 266 -12.99 5.77 30.93
C PRO A 266 -11.82 6.44 30.19
N LEU A 267 -11.83 6.53 28.88
CA LEU A 267 -10.71 6.99 28.04
C LEU A 267 -10.83 8.49 27.72
N SER A 268 -10.92 9.32 28.77
CA SER A 268 -11.07 10.77 28.62
C SER A 268 -9.83 11.43 28.00
N ALA A 269 -9.98 12.64 27.49
CA ALA A 269 -8.85 13.42 26.95
C ALA A 269 -7.71 13.58 27.98
N GLU A 270 -8.02 13.71 29.28
CA GLU A 270 -7.04 13.79 30.36
C GLU A 270 -6.27 12.48 30.55
N ALA A 271 -6.96 11.33 30.44
CA ALA A 271 -6.31 10.03 30.56
C ALA A 271 -5.45 9.72 29.32
N MET A 272 -5.87 10.16 28.15
CA MET A 272 -5.23 9.84 26.86
C MET A 272 -4.10 10.79 26.47
N GLY A 273 -4.16 12.06 26.90
CA GLY A 273 -3.15 13.07 26.58
C GLY A 273 -1.70 12.63 26.87
N PRO A 274 -1.39 12.10 28.06
CA PRO A 274 -0.05 11.62 28.38
C PRO A 274 0.47 10.49 27.48
N LEU A 275 -0.42 9.64 26.92
CA LEU A 275 -0.06 8.54 26.04
C LEU A 275 0.31 9.03 24.63
N CYS A 276 -0.44 10.02 24.11
CA CYS A 276 -0.20 10.56 22.78
C CYS A 276 0.73 11.77 22.74
N GLY A 277 1.01 12.39 23.89
CA GLY A 277 1.79 13.61 23.97
C GLY A 277 1.04 14.87 23.49
N VAL A 278 -0.30 14.82 23.48
CA VAL A 278 -1.16 15.94 23.07
C VAL A 278 -1.95 16.43 24.28
N ASP A 279 -2.00 17.74 24.48
CA ASP A 279 -2.74 18.35 25.57
C ASP A 279 -4.24 17.99 25.52
N ALA A 280 -4.83 17.65 26.66
CA ALA A 280 -6.25 17.29 26.76
C ALA A 280 -7.20 18.38 26.23
N GLN A 281 -6.84 19.66 26.38
CA GLN A 281 -7.64 20.77 25.82
C GLN A 281 -7.59 20.77 24.28
N VAL A 282 -6.44 20.43 23.69
CA VAL A 282 -6.30 20.30 22.23
C VAL A 282 -7.16 19.14 21.73
N ILE A 283 -7.15 17.99 22.41
CA ILE A 283 -7.98 16.82 22.06
C ILE A 283 -9.47 17.20 22.08
N ARG A 284 -9.94 17.84 23.15
CA ARG A 284 -11.34 18.28 23.25
C ARG A 284 -11.70 19.34 22.21
N GLN A 285 -10.78 20.29 21.95
CA GLN A 285 -11.05 21.32 20.96
C GLN A 285 -11.16 20.72 19.55
N LEU A 286 -10.32 19.73 19.21
CA LEU A 286 -10.43 19.02 17.93
C LEU A 286 -11.79 18.30 17.80
N ALA A 287 -12.27 17.66 18.88
CA ALA A 287 -13.59 17.02 18.88
C ALA A 287 -14.73 18.01 18.65
N ARG A 288 -14.68 19.17 19.34
CA ARG A 288 -15.67 20.25 19.22
C ARG A 288 -15.65 20.88 17.83
N ASP A 289 -14.46 21.20 17.30
CA ASP A 289 -14.31 21.75 15.94
C ASP A 289 -14.84 20.78 14.89
N PHE A 290 -14.52 19.47 15.03
CA PHE A 290 -14.98 18.44 14.14
C PHE A 290 -16.52 18.29 14.16
N ALA A 291 -17.11 18.31 15.33
CA ALA A 291 -18.57 18.20 15.51
C ALA A 291 -19.31 19.49 15.07
N ALA A 292 -18.69 20.65 15.20
CA ALA A 292 -19.29 21.94 14.81
C ALA A 292 -19.37 22.11 13.28
N ALA A 293 -18.47 21.48 12.52
CA ALA A 293 -18.52 21.52 11.06
C ALA A 293 -19.76 20.77 10.53
N ASP A 294 -20.43 21.34 9.54
CA ASP A 294 -21.58 20.64 8.92
C ASP A 294 -21.12 19.38 8.20
N LYS A 295 -20.01 19.46 7.49
CA LYS A 295 -19.42 18.37 6.72
C LYS A 295 -17.98 18.14 7.17
N ALA A 296 -17.74 17.03 7.84
CA ALA A 296 -16.43 16.71 8.37
C ALA A 296 -16.01 15.28 7.99
N VAL A 297 -14.71 15.05 7.88
CA VAL A 297 -14.17 13.69 7.68
C VAL A 297 -12.90 13.49 8.48
N CYS A 298 -12.85 12.37 9.21
CA CYS A 298 -11.65 11.85 9.86
C CYS A 298 -11.04 10.79 8.94
N TYR A 299 -9.74 10.91 8.65
CA TYR A 299 -9.02 10.05 7.71
C TYR A 299 -7.66 9.65 8.27
N GLY A 300 -7.42 8.37 8.40
CA GLY A 300 -6.15 7.80 8.86
C GLY A 300 -5.45 7.03 7.76
N ARG A 301 -4.09 7.11 7.71
CA ARG A 301 -3.34 6.37 6.69
C ARG A 301 -2.06 5.71 7.23
N MET A 302 -1.01 5.54 6.42
CA MET A 302 0.20 4.74 6.74
C MET A 302 0.69 4.87 8.19
N GLY A 303 0.75 6.10 8.72
CA GLY A 303 1.19 6.35 10.09
C GLY A 303 0.30 5.68 11.12
N VAL A 304 -1.01 5.59 10.90
CA VAL A 304 -1.93 4.90 11.81
C VAL A 304 -2.07 3.41 11.51
N SER A 305 -1.79 2.96 10.28
CA SER A 305 -1.87 1.53 9.91
C SER A 305 -0.66 0.75 10.42
N THR A 306 0.55 1.32 10.31
CA THR A 306 1.81 0.62 10.58
C THR A 306 2.33 0.89 11.98
N GLN A 307 1.48 0.67 12.98
CA GLN A 307 1.77 0.77 14.40
C GLN A 307 1.08 -0.34 15.20
N ALA A 308 1.42 -0.50 16.48
CA ALA A 308 0.98 -1.62 17.33
C ALA A 308 -0.54 -1.71 17.57
N PHE A 309 -1.30 -0.66 17.26
CA PHE A 309 -2.75 -0.57 17.42
C PHE A 309 -3.42 -0.08 16.13
N GLY A 310 -2.92 -0.51 14.97
CA GLY A 310 -3.40 -0.04 13.66
C GLY A 310 -4.87 -0.36 13.42
N THR A 311 -5.31 -1.57 13.73
CA THR A 311 -6.72 -1.98 13.61
C THR A 311 -7.63 -1.16 14.52
N LEU A 312 -7.20 -0.93 15.77
CA LEU A 312 -7.90 -0.07 16.71
C LEU A 312 -8.02 1.37 16.21
N CYS A 313 -6.95 1.93 15.63
CA CYS A 313 -6.99 3.28 15.07
C CYS A 313 -8.00 3.40 13.92
N HIS A 314 -8.00 2.46 12.98
CA HIS A 314 -8.95 2.48 11.86
C HIS A 314 -10.40 2.31 12.31
N TRP A 315 -10.64 1.47 13.31
CA TRP A 315 -11.97 1.33 13.92
C TRP A 315 -12.43 2.65 14.56
N LEU A 316 -11.56 3.33 15.32
CA LEU A 316 -11.86 4.62 15.96
C LEU A 316 -12.13 5.71 14.89
N VAL A 317 -11.38 5.74 13.79
CA VAL A 317 -11.63 6.63 12.66
C VAL A 317 -13.02 6.40 12.07
N GLN A 318 -13.43 5.14 11.86
CA GLN A 318 -14.78 4.82 11.36
C GLN A 318 -15.87 5.21 12.36
N LEU A 319 -15.65 4.98 13.67
CA LEU A 319 -16.59 5.36 14.71
C LEU A 319 -16.76 6.89 14.81
N ILE A 320 -15.68 7.67 14.73
CA ILE A 320 -15.74 9.12 14.75
C ILE A 320 -16.60 9.64 13.59
N ASN A 321 -16.40 9.12 12.37
CA ASN A 321 -17.22 9.47 11.22
C ASN A 321 -18.69 9.02 11.42
N LEU A 322 -18.93 7.85 12.01
CA LEU A 322 -20.26 7.31 12.27
C LEU A 322 -21.04 8.14 13.29
N VAL A 323 -20.46 8.34 14.49
CA VAL A 323 -21.18 9.00 15.60
C VAL A 323 -21.35 10.49 15.40
N SER A 324 -20.53 11.11 14.56
CA SER A 324 -20.69 12.51 14.14
C SER A 324 -21.66 12.70 12.97
N GLY A 325 -22.25 11.61 12.44
CA GLY A 325 -23.18 11.63 11.30
C GLY A 325 -22.52 11.95 9.96
N ASN A 326 -21.20 11.73 9.84
CA ASN A 326 -20.44 11.99 8.63
C ASN A 326 -20.11 10.72 7.82
N LEU A 327 -20.43 9.51 8.33
CA LEU A 327 -20.33 8.28 7.56
C LEU A 327 -21.53 8.17 6.59
N ASP A 328 -21.26 7.82 5.35
CA ASP A 328 -22.21 7.69 4.24
C ASP A 328 -23.00 9.00 3.97
N ARG A 329 -22.32 10.13 4.05
CA ARG A 329 -22.88 11.46 3.82
C ARG A 329 -21.96 12.27 2.89
N VAL A 330 -22.55 13.06 1.98
CA VAL A 330 -21.82 13.98 1.11
C VAL A 330 -21.02 14.99 1.96
N GLY A 331 -19.73 15.09 1.69
CA GLY A 331 -18.76 15.89 2.45
C GLY A 331 -18.19 15.17 3.68
N GLY A 332 -18.61 13.95 3.98
CA GLY A 332 -18.03 13.06 4.98
C GLY A 332 -17.23 11.92 4.34
N ALA A 333 -17.41 10.69 4.81
CA ALA A 333 -16.80 9.49 4.26
C ALA A 333 -17.84 8.70 3.46
N LEU A 334 -17.53 8.40 2.18
CA LEU A 334 -18.44 7.74 1.24
C LEU A 334 -17.78 6.51 0.61
N CYS A 335 -18.58 5.52 0.24
CA CYS A 335 -18.14 4.41 -0.60
C CYS A 335 -18.30 4.73 -2.08
N THR A 336 -17.41 4.22 -2.91
CA THR A 336 -17.50 4.34 -4.38
C THR A 336 -18.55 3.41 -4.96
N GLU A 337 -18.96 3.68 -6.20
CA GLU A 337 -19.70 2.77 -7.06
C GLU A 337 -18.92 2.58 -8.37
N PRO A 338 -17.84 1.79 -8.37
CA PRO A 338 -16.98 1.66 -9.53
C PRO A 338 -17.64 0.86 -10.66
N ALA A 339 -17.19 1.06 -11.89
CA ALA A 339 -17.72 0.35 -13.05
C ALA A 339 -17.47 -1.17 -12.98
N LEU A 340 -16.31 -1.57 -12.46
CA LEU A 340 -15.99 -2.95 -12.10
C LEU A 340 -16.00 -3.04 -10.58
N ASP A 341 -17.07 -3.58 -10.01
CA ASP A 341 -17.28 -3.60 -8.56
C ASP A 341 -16.82 -4.92 -7.94
N LEU A 342 -15.60 -4.94 -7.38
CA LEU A 342 -15.07 -6.10 -6.69
C LEU A 342 -15.84 -6.41 -5.39
N VAL A 343 -16.42 -5.42 -4.71
CA VAL A 343 -17.25 -5.66 -3.51
C VAL A 343 -18.54 -6.41 -3.86
N ALA A 344 -19.10 -6.12 -5.04
CA ALA A 344 -20.29 -6.83 -5.51
C ALA A 344 -19.98 -8.24 -6.02
N SER A 345 -18.80 -8.46 -6.61
CA SER A 345 -18.45 -9.68 -7.36
C SER A 345 -17.56 -10.67 -6.59
N THR A 346 -17.02 -10.29 -5.42
CA THR A 346 -16.21 -11.18 -4.58
C THR A 346 -16.82 -11.43 -3.22
N SER A 347 -16.34 -12.46 -2.50
CA SER A 347 -16.71 -12.70 -1.11
C SER A 347 -16.03 -11.69 -0.19
N GLY A 348 -16.61 -11.46 1.00
CA GLY A 348 -16.01 -10.62 2.05
C GLY A 348 -14.67 -11.12 2.56
N GLY A 349 -14.31 -12.35 2.26
CA GLY A 349 -13.13 -13.02 2.79
C GLY A 349 -13.44 -13.79 4.08
N HIS A 350 -12.38 -14.12 4.80
CA HIS A 350 -12.44 -14.77 6.11
C HIS A 350 -11.27 -14.27 6.97
N PHE A 351 -11.33 -14.47 8.27
CA PHE A 351 -10.32 -14.03 9.21
C PHE A 351 -10.03 -15.14 10.23
N ASN A 352 -8.75 -15.37 10.51
CA ASN A 352 -8.25 -16.29 11.53
C ASN A 352 -8.75 -17.75 11.39
N VAL A 353 -8.96 -18.21 10.15
CA VAL A 353 -9.34 -19.61 9.86
C VAL A 353 -8.15 -20.55 10.02
N TRP A 354 -6.93 -20.06 9.78
CA TRP A 354 -5.66 -20.68 10.15
C TRP A 354 -4.66 -19.64 10.61
N GLN A 355 -3.56 -20.09 11.12
CA GLN A 355 -2.50 -19.24 11.66
C GLN A 355 -1.15 -19.64 11.08
N SER A 356 -0.15 -18.73 11.16
CA SER A 356 1.23 -19.05 10.85
C SER A 356 1.76 -20.13 11.81
N ARG A 357 2.63 -21.00 11.30
CA ARG A 357 3.11 -22.18 12.02
C ARG A 357 3.96 -21.84 13.24
N VAL A 358 4.79 -20.79 13.13
CA VAL A 358 5.77 -20.47 14.17
C VAL A 358 5.19 -19.53 15.22
N SER A 359 4.75 -18.33 14.82
CA SER A 359 4.30 -17.31 15.77
C SER A 359 2.78 -17.26 15.97
N GLY A 360 2.00 -18.10 15.24
CA GLY A 360 0.55 -18.16 15.41
C GLY A 360 -0.18 -16.90 14.95
N LEU A 361 0.37 -16.15 13.98
CA LEU A 361 -0.26 -14.93 13.46
C LEU A 361 -1.50 -15.29 12.64
N PRO A 362 -2.61 -14.53 12.80
CA PRO A 362 -3.87 -14.83 12.16
C PRO A 362 -3.83 -14.58 10.66
N GLU A 363 -4.46 -15.43 9.90
CA GLU A 363 -4.73 -15.25 8.49
C GLU A 363 -5.86 -14.25 8.27
N TYR A 364 -5.79 -13.47 7.17
CA TYR A 364 -6.91 -12.68 6.64
C TYR A 364 -7.00 -12.79 5.12
N GLY A 365 -8.18 -13.15 4.61
CA GLY A 365 -8.47 -13.23 3.19
C GLY A 365 -7.60 -14.21 2.40
N GLY A 366 -7.05 -15.23 3.06
CA GLY A 366 -6.17 -16.24 2.48
C GLY A 366 -4.68 -15.90 2.55
N GLU A 367 -4.30 -14.83 3.26
CA GLU A 367 -2.91 -14.40 3.42
C GLU A 367 -2.51 -14.35 4.89
N LEU A 368 -1.27 -14.76 5.17
CA LEU A 368 -0.62 -14.60 6.46
C LEU A 368 0.14 -13.27 6.53
N PRO A 369 0.31 -12.68 7.71
CA PRO A 369 1.15 -11.50 7.90
C PRO A 369 2.60 -11.76 7.46
N VAL A 370 3.16 -10.88 6.62
CA VAL A 370 4.49 -11.07 6.02
C VAL A 370 5.63 -11.03 7.05
N ALA A 371 5.39 -10.53 8.24
CA ALA A 371 6.33 -10.61 9.35
C ALA A 371 6.68 -12.06 9.73
N ALA A 372 5.77 -13.02 9.47
CA ALA A 372 6.02 -14.44 9.66
C ALA A 372 6.88 -15.09 8.53
N LEU A 373 7.03 -14.45 7.38
CA LEU A 373 7.64 -15.09 6.21
C LEU A 373 9.05 -15.62 6.47
N ALA A 374 9.90 -14.85 7.14
CA ALA A 374 11.27 -15.26 7.41
C ALA A 374 11.34 -16.41 8.44
N GLU A 375 10.51 -16.38 9.49
CA GLU A 375 10.51 -17.45 10.49
C GLU A 375 9.94 -18.77 9.95
N GLU A 376 8.97 -18.73 9.02
CA GLU A 376 8.44 -19.90 8.36
C GLU A 376 9.49 -20.65 7.50
N MET A 377 10.52 -19.94 7.02
CA MET A 377 11.67 -20.50 6.32
C MET A 377 12.76 -20.98 7.29
N LEU A 378 13.07 -20.21 8.34
CA LEU A 378 14.22 -20.42 9.21
C LEU A 378 13.98 -21.48 10.29
N VAL A 379 12.77 -21.57 10.83
CA VAL A 379 12.46 -22.50 11.91
C VAL A 379 12.17 -23.87 11.34
N GLU A 380 13.02 -24.85 11.68
CA GLU A 380 12.87 -26.24 11.24
C GLU A 380 11.58 -26.89 11.77
N GLY A 381 11.06 -27.85 11.02
CA GLY A 381 9.89 -28.64 11.40
C GLY A 381 8.95 -28.96 10.25
N GLU A 382 7.90 -29.71 10.55
CA GLU A 382 6.85 -30.03 9.57
C GLU A 382 6.19 -28.75 9.06
N GLY A 383 6.01 -28.64 7.74
CA GLY A 383 5.45 -27.48 7.08
C GLY A 383 6.41 -26.29 6.92
N GLN A 384 7.71 -26.44 7.24
CA GLN A 384 8.73 -25.42 6.98
C GLN A 384 8.74 -25.03 5.50
N VAL A 385 8.80 -23.74 5.22
CA VAL A 385 8.90 -23.22 3.86
C VAL A 385 10.31 -23.51 3.29
N ARG A 386 10.35 -24.18 2.16
CA ARG A 386 11.56 -24.60 1.44
C ARG A 386 11.68 -23.98 0.06
N ALA A 387 10.58 -23.49 -0.50
CA ALA A 387 10.60 -22.76 -1.76
C ALA A 387 9.73 -21.51 -1.69
N LEU A 388 10.07 -20.49 -2.49
CA LEU A 388 9.36 -19.22 -2.55
C LEU A 388 9.08 -18.83 -4.00
N VAL A 389 7.84 -18.37 -4.25
CA VAL A 389 7.47 -17.66 -5.47
C VAL A 389 7.24 -16.19 -5.12
N THR A 390 8.06 -15.28 -5.66
CA THR A 390 7.84 -13.83 -5.52
C THR A 390 7.25 -13.24 -6.80
N VAL A 391 6.31 -12.31 -6.66
CA VAL A 391 5.67 -11.62 -7.77
C VAL A 391 5.77 -10.12 -7.55
N ALA A 392 6.52 -9.44 -8.40
CA ALA A 392 6.62 -7.97 -8.46
C ALA A 392 6.85 -7.33 -7.08
N GLY A 393 7.80 -7.83 -6.31
CA GLY A 393 8.05 -7.34 -4.96
C GLY A 393 9.49 -7.45 -4.48
N ASN A 394 9.88 -6.52 -3.60
CA ASN A 394 11.20 -6.52 -2.98
C ASN A 394 11.08 -6.55 -1.43
N PRO A 395 10.62 -7.69 -0.86
CA PRO A 395 10.41 -7.83 0.58
C PRO A 395 11.66 -7.59 1.42
N VAL A 396 12.85 -7.85 0.93
CA VAL A 396 14.11 -7.54 1.65
C VAL A 396 14.20 -6.06 2.04
N LEU A 397 13.68 -5.13 1.21
CA LEU A 397 13.65 -3.70 1.52
C LEU A 397 12.29 -3.18 2.00
N SER A 398 11.22 -3.97 1.95
CA SER A 398 9.88 -3.49 2.27
C SER A 398 9.21 -4.18 3.47
N THR A 399 9.79 -5.24 4.02
CA THR A 399 9.27 -5.94 5.21
C THR A 399 10.20 -5.76 6.40
N PRO A 400 9.73 -5.94 7.65
CA PRO A 400 10.57 -5.75 8.83
C PRO A 400 11.71 -6.76 8.88
N ASN A 401 12.83 -6.35 9.48
CA ASN A 401 14.06 -7.14 9.66
C ASN A 401 14.57 -7.75 8.34
N GLY A 402 14.88 -6.87 7.36
CA GLY A 402 15.35 -7.30 6.03
C GLY A 402 16.56 -8.24 6.08
N ARG A 403 17.44 -8.08 7.07
CA ARG A 403 18.60 -8.97 7.27
C ARG A 403 18.22 -10.39 7.69
N GLN A 404 17.14 -10.54 8.46
CA GLN A 404 16.62 -11.88 8.78
C GLN A 404 16.05 -12.55 7.54
N LEU A 405 15.30 -11.80 6.72
CA LEU A 405 14.75 -12.31 5.48
C LEU A 405 15.87 -12.71 4.49
N GLU A 406 16.95 -11.93 4.37
CA GLU A 406 18.10 -12.31 3.54
C GLU A 406 18.67 -13.68 3.92
N ARG A 407 18.86 -13.94 5.24
CA ARG A 407 19.31 -15.25 5.71
C ARG A 407 18.30 -16.39 5.41
N ALA A 408 17.02 -16.07 5.46
CA ALA A 408 15.95 -17.02 5.14
C ALA A 408 15.94 -17.40 3.66
N LEU A 409 16.11 -16.41 2.78
CA LEU A 409 16.14 -16.62 1.33
C LEU A 409 17.36 -17.42 0.88
N ASP A 410 18.51 -17.23 1.53
CA ASP A 410 19.74 -17.97 1.23
C ASP A 410 19.63 -19.48 1.52
N GLY A 411 18.73 -19.86 2.43
CA GLY A 411 18.50 -21.25 2.81
C GLY A 411 17.43 -22.01 1.99
N LEU A 412 16.82 -21.39 0.98
CA LEU A 412 15.76 -22.02 0.19
C LEU A 412 16.32 -23.08 -0.79
N GLU A 413 15.55 -24.13 -1.00
CA GLU A 413 15.85 -25.16 -2.02
C GLU A 413 15.53 -24.67 -3.45
N PHE A 414 14.58 -23.73 -3.58
CA PHE A 414 14.24 -23.10 -4.86
C PHE A 414 13.51 -21.78 -4.67
N MET A 415 13.91 -20.78 -5.43
CA MET A 415 13.21 -19.50 -5.50
C MET A 415 12.91 -19.09 -6.95
N LEU A 416 11.63 -18.86 -7.24
CA LEU A 416 11.12 -18.29 -8.49
C LEU A 416 10.73 -16.84 -8.28
N SER A 417 11.20 -15.93 -9.13
CA SER A 417 10.78 -14.53 -9.12
C SER A 417 10.14 -14.12 -10.46
N ILE A 418 8.96 -13.54 -10.42
CA ILE A 418 8.37 -12.83 -11.57
C ILE A 418 8.64 -11.35 -11.33
N ASP A 419 9.69 -10.81 -11.96
CA ASP A 419 10.20 -9.46 -11.71
C ASP A 419 11.03 -8.96 -12.91
N LEU A 420 11.23 -7.66 -12.98
CA LEU A 420 11.94 -6.98 -14.08
C LEU A 420 13.44 -6.81 -13.83
N TYR A 421 13.89 -6.94 -12.58
CA TYR A 421 15.26 -6.61 -12.15
C TYR A 421 15.89 -7.69 -11.27
N ILE A 422 17.22 -7.70 -11.24
CA ILE A 422 18.00 -8.39 -10.21
C ILE A 422 18.21 -7.40 -9.07
N ASN A 423 17.25 -7.36 -8.15
CA ASN A 423 17.21 -6.48 -6.98
C ASN A 423 17.64 -7.21 -5.69
N GLU A 424 17.45 -6.60 -4.53
CA GLU A 424 17.87 -7.11 -3.21
C GLU A 424 17.18 -8.44 -2.84
N THR A 425 16.01 -8.70 -3.38
CA THR A 425 15.28 -9.96 -3.17
C THR A 425 15.59 -10.96 -4.29
N THR A 426 15.44 -10.53 -5.54
CA THR A 426 15.52 -11.46 -6.70
C THR A 426 16.94 -11.97 -6.95
N ARG A 427 17.98 -11.33 -6.39
CA ARG A 427 19.35 -11.85 -6.42
C ARG A 427 19.50 -13.22 -5.76
N TYR A 428 18.57 -13.63 -4.91
CA TYR A 428 18.50 -14.97 -4.31
C TYR A 428 17.75 -15.97 -5.17
N ALA A 429 17.01 -15.52 -6.18
CA ALA A 429 16.23 -16.42 -7.03
C ALA A 429 17.12 -17.38 -7.84
N ASP A 430 16.62 -18.59 -8.09
CA ASP A 430 17.20 -19.54 -9.04
C ASP A 430 16.73 -19.26 -10.46
N LEU A 431 15.53 -18.64 -10.58
CA LEU A 431 14.91 -18.32 -11.85
C LEU A 431 14.16 -17.00 -11.76
N ILE A 432 14.40 -16.09 -12.72
CA ILE A 432 13.66 -14.83 -12.86
C ILE A 432 12.93 -14.81 -14.19
N LEU A 433 11.63 -14.51 -14.16
CA LEU A 433 10.75 -14.41 -15.33
C LEU A 433 10.30 -12.95 -15.51
N PRO A 434 10.90 -12.19 -16.45
CA PRO A 434 10.56 -10.80 -16.65
C PRO A 434 9.35 -10.65 -17.59
N SER A 435 8.39 -9.81 -17.19
CA SER A 435 7.27 -9.43 -18.05
C SER A 435 7.61 -8.27 -18.97
N THR A 436 6.69 -7.98 -19.90
CA THR A 436 6.69 -6.74 -20.67
C THR A 436 6.55 -5.51 -19.77
N SER A 437 6.95 -4.34 -20.27
CA SER A 437 6.70 -3.09 -19.55
C SER A 437 5.21 -2.74 -19.60
N ALA A 438 4.80 -1.88 -18.66
CA ALA A 438 3.43 -1.42 -18.61
C ALA A 438 3.00 -0.60 -19.84
N LEU A 439 3.94 -0.03 -20.61
CA LEU A 439 3.63 0.70 -21.84
C LEU A 439 3.43 -0.22 -23.07
N GLU A 440 3.90 -1.45 -22.94
CA GLU A 440 3.72 -2.55 -23.90
C GLU A 440 2.45 -3.38 -23.61
N ASN A 441 1.72 -3.07 -22.52
CA ASN A 441 0.52 -3.75 -22.06
C ASN A 441 -0.72 -2.86 -22.16
N ASP A 442 -1.87 -3.47 -22.43
CA ASP A 442 -3.17 -2.87 -22.13
C ASP A 442 -3.31 -2.68 -20.61
N HIS A 443 -4.14 -1.74 -20.18
CA HIS A 443 -4.35 -1.49 -18.75
C HIS A 443 -5.80 -1.05 -18.46
N TYR A 444 -6.36 -1.64 -17.42
CA TYR A 444 -7.55 -1.20 -16.70
C TYR A 444 -7.25 -1.25 -15.21
N ASP A 445 -7.53 -0.19 -14.48
CA ASP A 445 -7.34 -0.21 -13.03
C ASP A 445 -8.53 -0.91 -12.36
N THR A 446 -8.30 -2.13 -11.87
CA THR A 446 -9.34 -2.94 -11.22
C THR A 446 -9.48 -2.62 -9.74
N THR A 447 -8.47 -1.99 -9.12
CA THR A 447 -8.38 -1.82 -7.66
C THR A 447 -8.66 -0.37 -7.24
N PHE A 448 -7.97 0.60 -7.83
CA PHE A 448 -8.00 1.96 -7.30
C PHE A 448 -9.24 2.77 -7.72
N ASN A 449 -9.98 2.32 -8.72
CA ASN A 449 -11.33 2.83 -8.97
C ASN A 449 -12.28 2.57 -7.78
N LEU A 450 -12.02 1.55 -6.94
CA LEU A 450 -12.76 1.28 -5.69
C LEU A 450 -12.55 2.33 -4.61
N PHE A 451 -11.51 3.15 -4.71
CA PHE A 451 -11.11 4.13 -3.70
C PHE A 451 -11.00 5.53 -4.27
N ALA A 452 -11.48 5.74 -5.49
CA ALA A 452 -11.41 7.02 -6.17
C ALA A 452 -12.43 8.02 -5.59
N VAL A 453 -11.99 9.26 -5.33
CA VAL A 453 -12.85 10.34 -4.81
C VAL A 453 -13.94 10.78 -5.80
N ARG A 454 -14.02 10.13 -6.95
CA ARG A 454 -15.05 10.29 -7.99
C ARG A 454 -15.14 9.01 -8.80
N ASN A 455 -16.35 8.57 -9.16
CA ASN A 455 -16.51 7.40 -9.99
C ASN A 455 -16.05 7.69 -11.42
N VAL A 456 -15.06 6.93 -11.90
CA VAL A 456 -14.47 7.09 -13.24
C VAL A 456 -14.16 5.71 -13.83
N SER A 457 -14.05 5.63 -15.14
CA SER A 457 -13.60 4.41 -15.81
C SER A 457 -12.75 4.74 -17.02
N ARG A 458 -11.63 4.01 -17.19
CA ARG A 458 -10.73 4.18 -18.31
C ARG A 458 -10.08 2.85 -18.66
N PHE A 459 -10.04 2.54 -19.97
CA PHE A 459 -9.23 1.47 -20.53
C PHE A 459 -8.15 2.08 -21.41
N ASN A 460 -6.96 1.53 -21.36
CA ASN A 460 -5.82 2.04 -22.12
C ASN A 460 -5.22 0.91 -22.93
N ARG A 461 -5.08 1.13 -24.24
CA ARG A 461 -4.33 0.23 -25.11
C ARG A 461 -2.83 0.38 -24.90
N ALA A 462 -2.08 -0.69 -25.19
CA ALA A 462 -0.63 -0.64 -25.29
C ALA A 462 -0.22 0.45 -26.28
N ILE A 463 0.78 1.25 -25.93
CA ILE A 463 1.27 2.34 -26.80
C ILE A 463 2.58 2.00 -27.49
N LEU A 464 3.23 0.95 -27.04
CA LEU A 464 4.39 0.35 -27.68
C LEU A 464 4.07 -1.10 -28.06
N PRO A 465 4.63 -1.61 -29.16
CA PRO A 465 4.43 -3.00 -29.54
C PRO A 465 5.09 -3.94 -28.51
N LYS A 466 4.47 -5.09 -28.31
CA LYS A 466 5.10 -6.17 -27.50
C LYS A 466 6.36 -6.65 -28.24
N PRO A 467 7.53 -6.66 -27.58
CA PRO A 467 8.75 -7.18 -28.17
C PRO A 467 8.59 -8.65 -28.58
N GLU A 468 9.25 -9.05 -29.66
CA GLU A 468 9.28 -10.44 -30.10
C GLU A 468 9.84 -11.34 -29.01
N GLY A 469 9.20 -12.47 -28.76
CA GLY A 469 9.56 -13.42 -27.71
C GLY A 469 9.28 -12.99 -26.27
N ALA A 470 8.80 -11.75 -26.03
CA ALA A 470 8.41 -11.31 -24.70
C ALA A 470 6.99 -11.81 -24.33
N LEU A 471 6.76 -12.03 -23.05
CA LEU A 471 5.45 -12.39 -22.50
C LEU A 471 4.93 -11.30 -21.56
N HIS A 472 3.61 -11.09 -21.59
CA HIS A 472 2.91 -10.33 -20.57
C HIS A 472 2.82 -11.12 -19.25
N ASP A 473 2.63 -10.44 -18.15
CA ASP A 473 2.49 -11.09 -16.84
C ASP A 473 1.48 -12.24 -16.87
N TRP A 474 0.29 -12.02 -17.41
CA TRP A 474 -0.77 -13.03 -17.47
C TRP A 474 -0.40 -14.24 -18.35
N GLU A 475 0.37 -14.05 -19.43
CA GLU A 475 0.87 -15.15 -20.28
C GLU A 475 1.88 -16.00 -19.51
N ILE A 476 2.73 -15.37 -18.67
CA ILE A 476 3.67 -16.09 -17.78
C ILE A 476 2.90 -16.99 -16.81
N PHE A 477 1.86 -16.47 -16.16
CA PHE A 477 1.04 -17.27 -15.25
C PHE A 477 0.29 -18.41 -15.95
N VAL A 478 -0.18 -18.20 -17.16
CA VAL A 478 -0.79 -19.26 -17.98
C VAL A 478 0.24 -20.33 -18.36
N GLY A 479 1.46 -19.95 -18.74
CA GLY A 479 2.56 -20.85 -19.06
C GLY A 479 2.96 -21.72 -17.85
N LEU A 480 3.19 -21.07 -16.70
CA LEU A 480 3.48 -21.77 -15.44
C LEU A 480 2.36 -22.72 -15.02
N ALA A 481 1.10 -22.29 -15.15
CA ALA A 481 -0.05 -23.15 -14.82
C ALA A 481 -0.13 -24.38 -15.72
N LYS A 482 0.12 -24.24 -17.01
CA LYS A 482 0.15 -25.37 -17.95
C LYS A 482 1.26 -26.37 -17.60
N ALA A 483 2.48 -25.89 -17.38
CA ALA A 483 3.61 -26.74 -17.05
C ALA A 483 3.40 -27.47 -15.69
N PHE A 484 2.89 -26.76 -14.67
CA PHE A 484 2.64 -27.37 -13.35
C PHE A 484 1.46 -28.35 -13.36
N ALA A 485 0.37 -28.05 -14.07
CA ALA A 485 -0.79 -28.93 -14.19
C ALA A 485 -0.46 -30.24 -14.91
N ALA A 486 0.45 -30.21 -15.89
CA ALA A 486 0.91 -31.41 -16.61
C ALA A 486 1.56 -32.44 -15.67
N LEU A 487 2.19 -32.01 -14.57
CA LEU A 487 2.80 -32.92 -13.58
C LEU A 487 1.77 -33.59 -12.65
N SER A 488 0.57 -33.03 -12.56
CA SER A 488 -0.48 -33.47 -11.63
C SER A 488 -1.59 -34.30 -12.29
N ASP A 489 -1.52 -34.57 -13.59
CA ASP A 489 -2.54 -35.21 -14.42
C ASP A 489 -3.95 -34.57 -14.28
N LYS A 490 -4.01 -33.31 -13.86
CA LYS A 490 -5.27 -32.58 -13.71
C LYS A 490 -5.53 -31.68 -14.92
N PRO A 491 -6.73 -31.76 -15.51
CA PRO A 491 -7.05 -30.88 -16.61
C PRO A 491 -7.11 -29.42 -16.14
N LEU A 492 -6.36 -28.55 -16.81
CA LEU A 492 -6.41 -27.12 -16.58
C LEU A 492 -7.65 -26.54 -17.31
N LYS A 493 -8.47 -25.79 -16.60
CA LYS A 493 -9.63 -25.13 -17.22
C LYS A 493 -9.13 -23.98 -18.13
N PRO A 494 -9.70 -23.82 -19.32
CA PRO A 494 -9.39 -22.64 -20.16
C PRO A 494 -9.66 -21.34 -19.41
N THR A 495 -8.87 -20.32 -19.69
CA THR A 495 -9.08 -18.96 -19.18
C THR A 495 -9.29 -17.98 -20.34
N LEU A 496 -10.02 -16.90 -20.08
CA LEU A 496 -10.17 -15.78 -21.03
C LEU A 496 -8.98 -14.84 -20.90
N ALA A 497 -8.66 -14.09 -21.95
CA ALA A 497 -7.66 -13.03 -21.84
C ALA A 497 -8.15 -11.92 -20.87
N PRO A 498 -7.24 -11.20 -20.17
CA PRO A 498 -7.62 -10.16 -19.20
C PRO A 498 -8.62 -9.14 -19.76
N ALA A 499 -8.42 -8.65 -20.97
CA ALA A 499 -9.32 -7.69 -21.61
C ALA A 499 -10.75 -8.24 -21.77
N GLN A 500 -10.90 -9.53 -22.10
CA GLN A 500 -12.23 -10.16 -22.22
C GLN A 500 -12.92 -10.25 -20.83
N MET A 501 -12.16 -10.57 -19.78
CA MET A 501 -12.70 -10.60 -18.41
C MET A 501 -13.18 -9.22 -17.96
N ILE A 502 -12.40 -8.18 -18.27
CA ILE A 502 -12.78 -6.80 -17.97
C ILE A 502 -14.04 -6.39 -18.75
N ASP A 503 -14.11 -6.67 -20.06
CA ASP A 503 -15.29 -6.33 -20.88
C ASP A 503 -16.57 -6.97 -20.35
N ILE A 504 -16.51 -8.26 -19.99
CA ILE A 504 -17.64 -8.96 -19.38
C ILE A 504 -18.05 -8.27 -18.07
N GLY A 505 -17.08 -7.96 -17.19
CA GLY A 505 -17.36 -7.29 -15.92
C GLY A 505 -17.96 -5.89 -16.09
N LEU A 506 -17.49 -5.11 -17.06
CA LEU A 506 -18.01 -3.79 -17.38
C LEU A 506 -19.46 -3.86 -17.90
N ARG A 507 -19.75 -4.77 -18.86
CA ARG A 507 -21.08 -4.95 -19.45
C ARG A 507 -22.11 -5.41 -18.43
N GLN A 508 -21.72 -6.26 -17.47
CA GLN A 508 -22.58 -6.76 -16.39
C GLN A 508 -22.68 -5.79 -15.22
N GLY A 509 -21.77 -4.82 -15.12
CA GLY A 509 -21.70 -3.85 -14.03
C GLY A 509 -22.83 -2.81 -14.08
N ARG A 510 -22.90 -2.00 -13.02
CA ARG A 510 -23.92 -0.93 -12.86
C ARG A 510 -24.03 0.02 -14.05
N TYR A 511 -22.91 0.31 -14.72
CA TYR A 511 -22.85 1.23 -15.86
C TYR A 511 -22.81 0.51 -17.21
N GLY A 512 -22.99 -0.82 -17.21
CA GLY A 512 -22.93 -1.67 -18.41
C GLY A 512 -24.18 -1.64 -19.28
N ASP A 513 -24.48 -2.75 -19.94
CA ASP A 513 -25.49 -2.87 -20.98
C ASP A 513 -26.91 -2.41 -20.55
N ALA A 514 -27.26 -2.54 -19.29
CA ALA A 514 -28.55 -2.12 -18.74
C ALA A 514 -28.64 -0.61 -18.41
N SER A 515 -27.53 0.13 -18.49
CA SER A 515 -27.43 1.55 -18.17
C SER A 515 -27.42 2.45 -19.40
N ALA A 516 -27.61 3.77 -19.20
CA ALA A 516 -27.46 4.75 -20.26
C ALA A 516 -26.00 4.90 -20.75
N PHE A 517 -25.02 4.52 -19.93
CA PHE A 517 -23.59 4.55 -20.30
C PHE A 517 -23.19 3.44 -21.26
N LYS A 518 -23.86 2.28 -21.21
CA LYS A 518 -23.54 1.07 -22.00
C LYS A 518 -22.04 0.75 -22.00
N LEU A 519 -21.45 0.79 -20.80
CA LEU A 519 -20.02 0.73 -20.64
C LEU A 519 -19.47 -0.64 -21.06
N SER A 520 -18.47 -0.60 -21.93
CA SER A 520 -17.74 -1.75 -22.47
C SER A 520 -16.33 -1.32 -22.81
N LEU A 521 -15.44 -2.23 -23.18
CA LEU A 521 -14.12 -1.85 -23.68
C LEU A 521 -14.24 -1.02 -24.98
N GLU A 522 -15.16 -1.36 -25.86
CA GLU A 522 -15.42 -0.61 -27.10
C GLU A 522 -15.82 0.85 -26.79
N THR A 523 -16.72 1.05 -25.81
CA THR A 523 -17.11 2.39 -25.37
C THR A 523 -15.91 3.14 -24.77
N LEU A 524 -15.06 2.49 -23.97
CA LEU A 524 -13.88 3.11 -23.38
C LEU A 524 -12.80 3.43 -24.43
N ASP A 525 -12.62 2.62 -25.46
CA ASP A 525 -11.69 2.89 -26.58
C ASP A 525 -12.06 4.18 -27.35
N GLN A 526 -13.37 4.51 -27.42
CA GLN A 526 -13.86 5.75 -28.03
C GLN A 526 -13.68 6.97 -27.10
N HIS A 527 -13.33 6.76 -25.82
CA HIS A 527 -13.14 7.82 -24.83
C HIS A 527 -11.72 7.75 -24.22
N PRO A 528 -10.68 8.14 -24.97
CA PRO A 528 -9.28 7.97 -24.57
C PRO A 528 -8.91 8.76 -23.30
N HIS A 529 -9.67 9.79 -22.94
CA HIS A 529 -9.52 10.57 -21.71
C HIS A 529 -10.26 9.97 -20.51
N GLY A 530 -10.94 8.82 -20.69
CA GLY A 530 -11.79 8.19 -19.69
C GLY A 530 -13.21 8.76 -19.67
N ILE A 531 -14.08 8.07 -18.92
CA ILE A 531 -15.50 8.45 -18.74
C ILE A 531 -15.71 8.83 -17.28
N ASP A 532 -16.32 10.00 -17.08
CA ASP A 532 -16.79 10.47 -15.79
C ASP A 532 -18.15 9.83 -15.48
N LEU A 533 -18.21 9.02 -14.44
CA LEU A 533 -19.41 8.33 -13.98
C LEU A 533 -20.12 9.07 -12.84
N GLY A 534 -19.57 10.21 -12.42
CA GLY A 534 -20.19 11.11 -11.45
C GLY A 534 -19.55 11.11 -10.05
N PRO A 535 -20.02 12.03 -9.18
CA PRO A 535 -19.54 12.15 -7.81
C PRO A 535 -19.99 10.96 -6.96
N LEU A 536 -19.31 10.77 -5.82
CA LEU A 536 -19.73 9.78 -4.83
C LEU A 536 -21.09 10.14 -4.23
N GLN A 537 -21.89 9.14 -3.91
CA GLN A 537 -23.21 9.27 -3.31
C GLN A 537 -23.36 8.30 -2.12
N PRO A 538 -24.20 8.62 -1.14
CA PRO A 538 -24.52 7.71 -0.05
C PRO A 538 -25.04 6.35 -0.58
N ASN A 539 -24.38 5.25 -0.17
CA ASN A 539 -24.73 3.90 -0.65
C ASN A 539 -24.33 2.77 0.32
N LEU A 540 -23.71 3.08 1.45
CA LEU A 540 -23.11 2.09 2.35
C LEU A 540 -24.14 1.09 2.86
N ALA A 541 -25.34 1.55 3.28
CA ALA A 541 -26.37 0.68 3.81
C ALA A 541 -26.78 -0.43 2.83
N ALA A 542 -26.86 -0.12 1.53
CA ALA A 542 -27.21 -1.08 0.48
C ALA A 542 -26.03 -2.03 0.12
N ARG A 543 -24.82 -1.69 0.53
CA ARG A 543 -23.59 -2.43 0.20
C ARG A 543 -23.07 -3.30 1.35
N LEU A 544 -23.66 -3.23 2.53
CA LEU A 544 -23.25 -4.05 3.68
C LEU A 544 -23.29 -5.54 3.34
N LYS A 545 -22.25 -6.25 3.74
CA LYS A 545 -22.08 -7.71 3.55
C LYS A 545 -22.08 -8.48 4.88
N THR A 546 -22.37 -7.82 6.00
CA THR A 546 -22.60 -8.47 7.29
C THR A 546 -23.84 -9.35 7.22
N ALA A 547 -23.89 -10.40 8.02
CA ALA A 547 -24.96 -11.40 7.97
C ALA A 547 -26.38 -10.81 8.17
N ASN A 548 -26.48 -9.75 8.98
CA ASN A 548 -27.73 -9.06 9.28
C ASN A 548 -27.89 -7.73 8.51
N GLN A 549 -26.99 -7.42 7.58
CA GLN A 549 -26.97 -6.17 6.81
C GLN A 549 -26.93 -4.90 7.69
N ARG A 550 -26.25 -4.98 8.83
CA ARG A 550 -26.07 -3.87 9.77
C ARG A 550 -24.59 -3.65 10.06
N ILE A 551 -24.22 -2.42 10.32
CA ILE A 551 -22.85 -2.07 10.75
C ILE A 551 -22.60 -2.68 12.12
N GLN A 552 -21.53 -3.43 12.27
CA GLN A 552 -21.09 -3.99 13.55
C GLN A 552 -20.11 -2.98 14.19
N ALA A 553 -20.62 -2.11 15.08
CA ALA A 553 -19.81 -1.07 15.70
C ALA A 553 -18.86 -1.61 16.77
N ALA A 554 -19.13 -2.77 17.34
CA ALA A 554 -18.40 -3.34 18.48
C ALA A 554 -17.87 -4.77 18.20
N PRO A 555 -17.00 -4.99 17.19
CA PRO A 555 -16.39 -6.31 16.97
C PRO A 555 -15.59 -6.74 18.20
N GLN A 556 -15.72 -7.99 18.63
CA GLN A 556 -15.11 -8.49 19.85
C GLN A 556 -13.58 -8.47 19.80
N GLU A 557 -13.01 -8.76 18.64
CA GLU A 557 -11.57 -8.71 18.40
C GLU A 557 -11.00 -7.31 18.69
N ILE A 558 -11.70 -6.27 18.25
CA ILE A 558 -11.26 -4.88 18.42
C ILE A 558 -11.55 -4.39 19.86
N LEU A 559 -12.68 -4.80 20.45
CA LEU A 559 -12.95 -4.49 21.87
C LEU A 559 -11.93 -5.13 22.80
N GLY A 560 -11.48 -6.37 22.51
CA GLY A 560 -10.38 -7.01 23.24
C GLY A 560 -9.07 -6.24 23.12
N ASP A 561 -8.77 -5.72 21.93
CA ASP A 561 -7.58 -4.89 21.70
C ASP A 561 -7.68 -3.52 22.39
N LEU A 562 -8.86 -2.92 22.45
CA LEU A 562 -9.11 -1.70 23.23
C LEU A 562 -8.84 -1.91 24.73
N GLN A 563 -9.20 -3.08 25.27
CA GLN A 563 -8.89 -3.42 26.68
C GLN A 563 -7.37 -3.56 26.87
N ARG A 564 -6.66 -4.20 25.94
CA ARG A 564 -5.20 -4.30 25.95
C ARG A 564 -4.56 -2.91 25.87
N PHE A 565 -5.10 -2.03 25.02
CA PHE A 565 -4.65 -0.65 24.88
C PHE A 565 -4.84 0.16 26.19
N ALA A 566 -5.98 0.04 26.86
CA ALA A 566 -6.28 0.75 28.09
C ALA A 566 -5.28 0.44 29.23
N GLY A 567 -4.58 -0.70 29.16
CA GLY A 567 -3.50 -1.08 30.07
C GLY A 567 -2.11 -0.53 29.73
N GLN A 568 -1.99 0.28 28.65
CA GLN A 568 -0.68 0.83 28.25
C GLN A 568 -0.21 1.96 29.18
N SER A 569 1.11 2.05 29.34
CA SER A 569 1.78 3.15 30.03
C SER A 569 2.53 4.04 29.05
N PRO A 570 2.71 5.32 29.36
CA PRO A 570 3.52 6.21 28.53
C PRO A 570 4.94 5.66 28.34
N LEU A 571 5.49 5.79 27.12
CA LEU A 571 6.88 5.45 26.84
C LEU A 571 7.84 6.37 27.61
N ALA A 572 9.07 5.90 27.89
CA ALA A 572 10.11 6.70 28.53
C ALA A 572 10.42 7.96 27.70
N ALA A 573 10.63 9.08 28.38
CA ALA A 573 10.77 10.39 27.72
C ALA A 573 12.07 10.54 26.90
N ASP A 574 13.12 9.78 27.22
CA ASP A 574 14.44 9.81 26.59
C ASP A 574 14.56 8.87 25.38
N GLN A 575 13.55 8.04 25.15
CA GLN A 575 13.54 7.07 24.04
C GLN A 575 13.30 7.76 22.70
N LEU A 576 14.27 7.63 21.77
CA LEU A 576 14.06 8.02 20.37
C LEU A 576 13.20 6.99 19.64
N LEU A 577 12.26 7.50 18.85
CA LEU A 577 11.36 6.68 18.01
C LEU A 577 11.61 6.96 16.54
N LEU A 578 11.91 5.91 15.78
CA LEU A 578 12.06 6.00 14.32
C LEU A 578 10.70 5.92 13.62
N ILE A 579 10.51 6.84 12.65
CA ILE A 579 9.42 6.78 11.68
C ILE A 579 9.96 6.75 10.24
N GLY A 580 9.26 6.07 9.36
CA GLY A 580 9.52 6.12 7.93
C GLY A 580 9.01 7.41 7.28
N ARG A 581 9.60 7.83 6.15
CA ARG A 581 9.02 8.89 5.32
C ARG A 581 8.99 8.52 3.86
N ARG A 582 7.95 8.97 3.15
CA ARG A 582 7.79 8.85 1.71
C ARG A 582 8.26 10.14 1.02
N HIS A 583 8.61 10.01 -0.24
CA HIS A 583 9.01 11.15 -1.06
C HIS A 583 8.33 11.08 -2.44
N VAL A 584 7.89 12.23 -2.97
CA VAL A 584 7.15 12.28 -4.25
C VAL A 584 7.93 11.74 -5.45
N ARG A 585 9.28 11.68 -5.37
CA ARG A 585 10.15 11.17 -6.43
C ARG A 585 10.53 9.70 -6.29
N SER A 586 10.02 8.99 -5.28
CA SER A 586 10.27 7.57 -5.10
C SER A 586 8.98 6.76 -5.06
N ASN A 587 9.06 5.50 -5.40
CA ASN A 587 7.97 4.54 -5.26
C ASN A 587 8.56 3.25 -4.70
N ASN A 588 8.48 3.08 -3.38
CA ASN A 588 9.18 2.03 -2.66
C ASN A 588 10.69 2.00 -3.06
N SER A 589 11.25 0.81 -3.35
CA SER A 589 12.66 0.64 -3.69
C SER A 589 12.97 0.72 -5.18
N TRP A 590 12.00 0.47 -6.06
CA TRP A 590 12.29 0.19 -7.46
C TRP A 590 12.48 1.42 -8.35
N MET A 591 11.98 2.59 -7.98
CA MET A 591 12.16 3.83 -8.77
C MET A 591 13.46 4.58 -8.47
N HIS A 592 14.34 4.04 -7.66
CA HIS A 592 15.67 4.62 -7.43
C HIS A 592 16.66 4.35 -8.56
N ASN A 593 16.33 3.46 -9.51
CA ASN A 593 17.20 3.18 -10.67
C ASN A 593 17.01 4.16 -11.85
N TYR A 594 16.36 5.32 -11.64
CA TYR A 594 16.12 6.28 -12.72
C TYR A 594 16.76 7.62 -12.39
N HIS A 595 17.80 7.99 -13.16
CA HIS A 595 18.56 9.22 -12.98
C HIS A 595 17.66 10.46 -12.85
N ARG A 596 16.57 10.53 -13.60
CA ARG A 596 15.59 11.62 -13.55
C ARG A 596 15.02 11.83 -12.14
N LEU A 597 14.82 10.77 -11.38
CA LEU A 597 14.22 10.81 -10.05
C LEU A 597 15.24 11.00 -8.95
N VAL A 598 16.45 10.43 -9.11
CA VAL A 598 17.48 10.47 -8.05
C VAL A 598 18.42 11.66 -8.15
N LYS A 599 18.50 12.34 -9.32
CA LYS A 599 19.34 13.52 -9.49
C LYS A 599 19.04 14.65 -8.51
N GLY A 600 20.04 15.45 -8.21
CA GLY A 600 19.97 16.62 -7.33
C GLY A 600 20.51 16.34 -5.94
N LYS A 601 20.02 17.04 -4.92
CA LYS A 601 20.49 16.89 -3.54
C LYS A 601 20.25 15.46 -3.04
N PRO A 602 21.18 14.87 -2.28
CA PRO A 602 20.97 13.62 -1.58
C PRO A 602 19.69 13.69 -0.71
N ARG A 603 18.95 12.60 -0.63
CA ARG A 603 17.67 12.55 0.13
C ARG A 603 17.68 11.49 1.21
N HIS A 604 18.75 10.73 1.29
CA HIS A 604 18.91 9.68 2.29
C HIS A 604 19.63 10.24 3.51
N GLN A 605 18.93 10.99 4.35
CA GLN A 605 19.42 11.51 5.63
C GLN A 605 18.42 11.15 6.75
N LEU A 606 18.95 10.96 7.96
CA LEU A 606 18.15 10.85 9.17
C LEU A 606 17.76 12.26 9.63
N LEU A 607 16.47 12.61 9.57
CA LEU A 607 16.00 13.87 10.15
C LEU A 607 15.90 13.74 11.67
N MET A 608 16.41 14.75 12.39
CA MET A 608 16.40 14.80 13.85
C MET A 608 16.20 16.24 14.33
N HIS A 609 15.46 16.40 15.44
CA HIS A 609 15.24 17.74 15.99
C HIS A 609 16.56 18.35 16.52
N PRO A 610 16.79 19.68 16.36
CA PRO A 610 18.02 20.34 16.84
C PRO A 610 18.32 20.11 18.33
N ASP A 611 17.29 20.10 19.19
CA ASP A 611 17.46 19.84 20.63
C ASP A 611 17.92 18.40 20.92
N ASP A 612 17.43 17.43 20.14
CA ASP A 612 17.88 16.05 20.25
C ASP A 612 19.34 15.87 19.79
N LEU A 613 19.76 16.60 18.75
CA LEU A 613 21.17 16.64 18.33
C LEU A 613 22.05 17.22 19.42
N ALA A 614 21.67 18.39 19.96
CA ALA A 614 22.43 19.06 21.02
C ALA A 614 22.54 18.19 22.29
N GLY A 615 21.43 17.58 22.73
CA GLY A 615 21.39 16.69 23.88
C GLY A 615 22.26 15.43 23.74
N ARG A 616 22.62 15.04 22.51
CA ARG A 616 23.47 13.88 22.19
C ARG A 616 24.86 14.26 21.70
N HIS A 617 25.22 15.55 21.74
CA HIS A 617 26.47 16.09 21.27
C HIS A 617 26.75 15.76 19.77
N LEU A 618 25.72 15.71 18.95
CA LEU A 618 25.81 15.47 17.51
C LEU A 618 25.71 16.80 16.75
N GLN A 619 26.27 16.82 15.54
CA GLN A 619 26.26 17.98 14.65
C GLN A 619 25.47 17.69 13.37
N ASP A 620 24.88 18.73 12.78
CA ASP A 620 24.25 18.65 11.46
C ASP A 620 25.25 18.19 10.38
N GLY A 621 24.85 17.24 9.54
CA GLY A 621 25.71 16.63 8.52
C GLY A 621 26.67 15.54 9.04
N GLN A 622 26.69 15.26 10.34
CA GLN A 622 27.54 14.21 10.91
C GLN A 622 27.07 12.81 10.53
N ARG A 623 28.01 11.88 10.32
CA ARG A 623 27.65 10.45 10.24
C ARG A 623 27.32 9.92 11.62
N VAL A 624 26.20 9.22 11.71
CA VAL A 624 25.71 8.62 12.95
C VAL A 624 25.40 7.14 12.72
N ARG A 625 25.54 6.37 13.79
CA ARG A 625 25.06 4.99 13.87
C ARG A 625 23.69 5.00 14.54
N VAL A 626 22.72 4.38 13.83
CA VAL A 626 21.37 4.15 14.33
C VAL A 626 21.23 2.68 14.60
N SER A 627 20.86 2.30 15.82
CA SER A 627 20.66 0.91 16.21
C SER A 627 19.28 0.67 16.82
N SER A 628 18.74 -0.52 16.58
CA SER A 628 17.50 -1.04 17.15
C SER A 628 17.74 -2.42 17.75
N ARG A 629 16.68 -3.11 18.18
CA ARG A 629 16.76 -4.51 18.64
C ARG A 629 17.31 -5.45 17.54
N VAL A 630 17.02 -5.19 16.28
CA VAL A 630 17.27 -6.13 15.18
C VAL A 630 18.53 -5.85 14.39
N GLY A 631 19.05 -4.63 14.40
CA GLY A 631 20.22 -4.29 13.62
C GLY A 631 20.69 -2.85 13.79
N GLU A 632 21.67 -2.49 12.99
CA GLU A 632 22.25 -1.16 12.94
C GLU A 632 22.54 -0.71 11.51
N ILE A 633 22.51 0.60 11.30
CA ILE A 633 22.88 1.27 10.05
C ILE A 633 23.71 2.52 10.33
N GLU A 634 24.49 2.94 9.34
CA GLU A 634 25.14 4.25 9.34
C GLU A 634 24.49 5.19 8.33
N VAL A 635 24.25 6.43 8.74
CA VAL A 635 23.60 7.46 7.92
C VAL A 635 24.06 8.85 8.32
N GLU A 636 24.00 9.81 7.40
CA GLU A 636 24.16 11.22 7.71
C GLU A 636 22.94 11.76 8.44
N VAL A 637 23.12 12.47 9.56
CA VAL A 637 22.04 13.14 10.26
C VAL A 637 21.83 14.55 9.71
N GLN A 638 20.57 14.98 9.61
CA GLN A 638 20.20 16.33 9.21
C GLN A 638 19.31 16.95 10.29
N ALA A 639 19.72 18.14 10.75
CA ALA A 639 18.91 18.94 11.67
C ALA A 639 17.61 19.40 11.00
N SER A 640 16.48 19.22 11.69
CA SER A 640 15.17 19.63 11.18
C SER A 640 14.21 20.01 12.31
N SER A 641 13.81 21.26 12.37
CA SER A 641 12.75 21.74 13.28
C SER A 641 11.35 21.28 12.86
N ASP A 642 11.20 20.62 11.71
CA ASP A 642 9.95 19.97 11.32
C ASP A 642 9.73 18.64 12.05
N MET A 643 10.73 18.11 12.76
CA MET A 643 10.60 16.91 13.58
C MET A 643 10.13 17.26 14.98
N MET A 644 9.26 16.43 15.55
CA MET A 644 8.97 16.45 17.00
C MET A 644 10.22 16.02 17.78
N PRO A 645 10.59 16.66 18.89
CA PRO A 645 11.62 16.14 19.79
C PRO A 645 11.33 14.70 20.24
N GLY A 646 12.38 13.85 20.31
CA GLY A 646 12.26 12.42 20.59
C GLY A 646 11.92 11.56 19.38
N VAL A 647 11.80 12.14 18.18
CA VAL A 647 11.47 11.41 16.95
C VAL A 647 12.51 11.63 15.87
N VAL A 648 12.93 10.54 15.22
CA VAL A 648 13.81 10.57 14.06
C VAL A 648 13.15 9.96 12.83
N SER A 649 13.48 10.45 11.64
CA SER A 649 12.83 9.99 10.40
C SER A 649 13.83 9.60 9.33
N LEU A 650 13.63 8.41 8.75
CA LEU A 650 14.46 7.87 7.67
C LEU A 650 13.61 7.60 6.41
N PRO A 651 14.09 7.89 5.19
CA PRO A 651 13.35 7.60 3.98
C PRO A 651 13.25 6.10 3.71
N HIS A 652 12.08 5.67 3.25
CA HIS A 652 11.80 4.30 2.87
C HIS A 652 12.38 3.94 1.50
N GLY A 653 12.74 2.65 1.30
CA GLY A 653 13.06 2.05 0.00
C GLY A 653 14.54 2.11 -0.39
N PHE A 654 15.43 2.63 0.43
CA PHE A 654 16.89 2.59 0.25
C PHE A 654 17.50 1.29 0.78
N GLY A 655 18.78 1.05 0.46
CA GLY A 655 19.53 -0.14 0.89
C GLY A 655 20.15 -0.91 -0.28
N HIS A 656 20.51 -0.22 -1.38
CA HIS A 656 20.95 -0.80 -2.65
C HIS A 656 22.43 -1.24 -2.69
N ALA A 657 23.19 -1.13 -1.58
CA ALA A 657 24.60 -1.53 -1.52
C ALA A 657 24.84 -3.06 -1.44
N ARG A 658 23.79 -3.86 -1.54
CA ARG A 658 23.89 -5.33 -1.39
C ARG A 658 24.58 -5.96 -2.59
N ALA A 659 25.55 -6.87 -2.33
CA ALA A 659 26.28 -7.59 -3.38
C ALA A 659 25.33 -8.39 -4.28
N GLY A 660 25.60 -8.42 -5.59
CA GLY A 660 24.79 -9.18 -6.56
C GLY A 660 23.57 -8.44 -7.11
N VAL A 661 23.20 -7.28 -6.58
CA VAL A 661 22.19 -6.38 -7.18
C VAL A 661 22.71 -5.84 -8.51
N ARG A 662 21.84 -5.72 -9.50
CA ARG A 662 22.16 -5.17 -10.83
C ARG A 662 21.19 -4.02 -11.16
N MET A 663 21.31 -2.95 -10.40
CA MET A 663 20.57 -1.70 -10.56
C MET A 663 21.60 -0.55 -10.44
N GLU A 664 22.27 -0.23 -11.54
CA GLU A 664 23.48 0.61 -11.58
C GLU A 664 23.26 2.00 -10.96
N ILE A 665 22.17 2.67 -11.35
CA ILE A 665 21.87 4.02 -10.83
C ILE A 665 21.51 3.98 -9.34
N ALA A 666 20.74 3.00 -8.90
CA ALA A 666 20.39 2.83 -7.50
C ALA A 666 21.61 2.53 -6.63
N GLN A 667 22.53 1.70 -7.12
CA GLN A 667 23.81 1.41 -6.45
C GLN A 667 24.74 2.64 -6.36
N GLY A 668 24.61 3.59 -7.27
CA GLY A 668 25.31 4.88 -7.21
C GLY A 668 24.87 5.79 -6.06
N GLN A 669 23.68 5.55 -5.49
CA GLN A 669 23.12 6.26 -4.34
C GLN A 669 22.41 5.27 -3.39
N PRO A 670 23.16 4.32 -2.82
CA PRO A 670 22.56 3.12 -2.22
C PRO A 670 21.73 3.41 -0.96
N GLY A 671 22.16 4.35 -0.12
CA GLY A 671 21.58 4.57 1.20
C GLY A 671 21.62 3.33 2.08
N ALA A 672 20.94 3.40 3.22
CA ALA A 672 20.72 2.28 4.14
C ALA A 672 19.22 1.97 4.25
N SER A 673 18.87 0.71 4.47
CA SER A 673 17.47 0.31 4.60
C SER A 673 16.91 0.65 5.99
N ALA A 674 15.82 1.39 6.03
CA ALA A 674 15.06 1.61 7.27
C ALA A 674 14.55 0.29 7.85
N ASN A 675 14.29 -0.71 7.01
CA ASN A 675 13.79 -2.02 7.44
C ASN A 675 14.88 -2.97 7.98
N ASP A 676 16.15 -2.58 7.93
CA ASP A 676 17.20 -3.22 8.72
C ASP A 676 17.11 -2.84 10.21
N LEU A 677 16.24 -1.87 10.56
CA LEU A 677 15.98 -1.41 11.94
C LEU A 677 14.58 -1.77 12.45
N THR A 678 13.61 -2.03 11.56
CA THR A 678 12.24 -2.35 11.97
C THR A 678 12.14 -3.79 12.48
N ASP A 679 11.36 -3.96 13.55
CA ASP A 679 11.29 -5.19 14.33
C ASP A 679 10.13 -6.07 13.87
N GLU A 680 10.40 -7.31 13.46
CA GLU A 680 9.42 -8.29 13.02
C GLU A 680 8.43 -8.73 14.13
N ARG A 681 8.76 -8.43 15.40
CA ARG A 681 7.91 -8.73 16.56
C ARG A 681 6.99 -7.58 16.93
N GLN A 682 7.23 -6.38 16.39
CA GLN A 682 6.35 -5.23 16.61
C GLN A 682 5.22 -5.26 15.57
N LEU A 683 4.05 -5.64 16.02
CA LEU A 683 2.89 -5.90 15.17
C LEU A 683 1.62 -5.27 15.76
N ASP A 684 0.67 -4.97 14.89
CA ASP A 684 -0.73 -4.82 15.27
C ASP A 684 -1.27 -6.19 15.69
N ALA A 685 -1.68 -6.34 16.94
CA ALA A 685 -1.98 -7.66 17.51
C ALA A 685 -3.22 -8.32 16.89
N VAL A 686 -4.16 -7.53 16.37
CA VAL A 686 -5.39 -8.05 15.76
C VAL A 686 -5.12 -8.55 14.35
N SER A 687 -4.45 -7.76 13.53
CA SER A 687 -4.26 -8.09 12.10
C SER A 687 -2.92 -8.78 11.80
N GLY A 688 -1.93 -8.67 12.68
CA GLY A 688 -0.56 -9.08 12.40
C GLY A 688 0.21 -8.11 11.49
N ASN A 689 -0.36 -6.95 11.17
CA ASN A 689 0.33 -5.94 10.34
C ASN A 689 1.59 -5.43 11.03
N ALA A 690 2.69 -5.27 10.28
CA ALA A 690 3.95 -4.82 10.84
C ALA A 690 3.87 -3.36 11.33
N ALA A 691 4.38 -3.10 12.54
CA ALA A 691 4.53 -1.77 13.11
C ALA A 691 5.89 -1.19 12.68
N LEU A 692 5.88 -0.50 11.54
CA LEU A 692 7.09 0.08 10.93
C LEU A 692 7.37 1.51 11.41
N ASN A 693 6.47 2.10 12.20
CA ASN A 693 6.59 3.42 12.81
C ASN A 693 6.56 3.32 14.34
N GLY A 694 7.30 4.21 15.00
CA GLY A 694 7.46 4.17 16.44
C GLY A 694 8.49 3.12 16.90
N VAL A 695 9.43 2.76 16.06
CA VAL A 695 10.49 1.79 16.40
C VAL A 695 11.50 2.42 17.35
N PRO A 696 11.73 1.85 18.56
CA PRO A 696 12.74 2.35 19.48
C PRO A 696 14.14 2.24 18.90
N VAL A 697 14.88 3.34 18.88
CA VAL A 697 16.26 3.39 18.36
C VAL A 697 17.20 4.18 19.25
N GLN A 698 18.50 3.89 19.13
CA GLN A 698 19.60 4.71 19.65
C GLN A 698 20.33 5.36 18.49
N VAL A 699 20.78 6.60 18.69
CA VAL A 699 21.54 7.36 17.72
C VAL A 699 22.80 7.90 18.40
N VAL A 700 23.98 7.49 17.89
CA VAL A 700 25.29 7.89 18.42
C VAL A 700 26.20 8.28 17.26
N ALA A 701 27.31 9.00 17.52
CA ALA A 701 28.34 9.25 16.52
C ALA A 701 28.87 7.92 15.94
N ALA A 702 29.07 7.85 14.60
CA ALA A 702 29.57 6.67 13.93
C ALA A 702 31.09 6.50 14.13
#